data_e1d10f2515ad5f16cd3b45cbea7a3e7e
#
_entry.id   e1d10f2515ad5f16cd3b45cbea7a3e7e
#
_cell.length_a   1.000
_cell.length_b   1.000
_cell.length_c   1.000
_cell.angle_alpha   90.00
_cell.angle_beta   90.00
_cell.angle_gamma   90.00
#
_symmetry.space_group_name_H-M   'P 1'
#
loop_
_entity.id
_entity.type
_entity.pdbx_description
1 polymer ?
#
loop_
_entity_poly.entity_id
_entity_poly.type
_entity_poly.pdbx_seq_one_letter_code
_entity_poly.pdbx_strand_id
1 'polypeptide(L)'
;MKRYILLSLLIYVYSVHGQELSSRVSTFLQSYQLPGNSRVRKASLKSLNVNDSKKTITVTLGNGGDEIHYNEDVVGKIYKDISKLIPDSLRSYELTIIGDGKPIEYLIPTAVKNGKAEKRKIWKRDYEDAPWVTNKSCPYEIKKGLFGRHVSLCQSHGRYYDRGKGGWVWQRPRLFCTTEDLFSQTFVIPYLIPMLENAGAVVYTPRDRFWINDEVVLDNDVFDERSGFFNDISLGDDWEESSSRGFANLKETYEGNESPFGMGTSLEVKSTRREKDIALVQWIPNIPKSGKYPVYVCYQSFKNSSEDVTYEIYHSGGVTSVSVNQKMGGGTWVYLGEYEFEAGMSDKNMIMVSNMSRRRGNMVSVDGVRLGSGMGNIIRGGSISGMPRWAEAAKYSCQWNGLPDSIYSSIESDEYRSDIYSRPKTVNELGGGSVYIPNRSGRNVPFEIYMAFHTDAGYSKTDNLIGPLSICTTSKGDGTMNSGLDRYTSRDLASLMFEGVSRDMKKYGLDCRGLWNRNYGESREGEVPSIIFEMLSHQNFADMRLGYDPQFKFDLCRSFYKSILKYICSMHDVGYVVQPLPVKDFSVDLDESSRKVHLSWNPTSDPLESSANPSSYVVYTRKGRYGFDNGRVVRGIGCDISINPDTIYSFQVCALNDGGKSFPSETLSAYISPANSGTVLIVNGFTRLEGPAWKNTSTEQGFLLDEDPGVQYGKFAGFCGRQKVFSKSNMGSEESNGTGYSGSELEGKIIMGNTFDYPYIHGAGIQISGNHSFTSMSESAFQRMSNLGKYAAIDMIYGVQKAFNRQTVDKLEQYVQNGGKLIISGGNMMKSQIIRGRFGSNNSVQSDSLGASRELYVDNHRFDIYRDMNDESYSVPNPDVVIPTDGSEVLVRYGNGSPAGIRKGNVSLLGFPLESIKDESVRNGLIRMLLNGNFSLPAVVGPAIVEPIVDKSSVNDESLDVSDLSDDSDSHPLESEPQESESRTIIEP
;
A
#
# COMPACT_ATOMS: atom_id res chain seq x y z
N MET A 1 -8.64 47.11 64.60
CA MET A 1 -9.45 47.64 63.50
C MET A 1 -8.60 48.22 62.32
N LYS A 2 -7.65 49.15 62.50
CA LYS A 2 -6.83 49.69 61.37
C LYS A 2 -6.00 48.68 60.63
N ARG A 3 -5.47 47.60 61.25
CA ARG A 3 -4.74 46.50 60.53
C ARG A 3 -5.66 45.61 59.68
N TYR A 4 -6.90 45.40 60.09
CA TYR A 4 -7.87 44.57 59.26
C TYR A 4 -8.44 45.37 58.12
N ILE A 5 -8.60 46.73 58.29
CA ILE A 5 -9.03 47.60 57.18
C ILE A 5 -7.92 47.74 56.15
N LEU A 6 -6.65 47.81 56.56
CA LEU A 6 -5.52 47.83 55.61
C LEU A 6 -5.34 46.47 54.87
N LEU A 7 -5.58 45.36 55.57
CA LEU A 7 -5.52 44.03 54.99
C LEU A 7 -6.67 43.79 54.00
N SER A 8 -7.89 44.27 54.37
CA SER A 8 -9.05 44.17 53.42
C SER A 8 -8.94 45.13 52.24
N LEU A 9 -8.37 46.33 52.40
CA LEU A 9 -8.04 47.25 51.32
C LEU A 9 -6.95 46.67 50.39
N LEU A 10 -5.90 46.05 50.92
CA LEU A 10 -4.86 45.36 50.17
C LEU A 10 -5.47 44.18 49.36
N ILE A 11 -6.27 43.34 50.01
CA ILE A 11 -6.95 42.22 49.34
C ILE A 11 -7.91 42.72 48.23
N TYR A 12 -8.62 43.81 48.44
CA TYR A 12 -9.50 44.41 47.45
C TYR A 12 -8.74 45.04 46.26
N VAL A 13 -7.64 45.75 46.51
CA VAL A 13 -6.80 46.33 45.45
C VAL A 13 -6.14 45.25 44.60
N TYR A 14 -5.66 44.15 45.21
CA TYR A 14 -5.05 43.03 44.47
C TYR A 14 -6.08 42.23 43.67
N SER A 15 -7.31 42.05 44.20
CA SER A 15 -8.38 41.37 43.41
C SER A 15 -8.80 42.21 42.19
N VAL A 16 -8.74 43.52 42.27
CA VAL A 16 -9.02 44.44 41.15
C VAL A 16 -7.95 44.38 40.08
N HIS A 17 -6.65 44.34 40.47
CA HIS A 17 -5.56 44.20 39.47
C HIS A 17 -5.60 42.86 38.71
N GLY A 18 -5.93 41.77 39.37
CA GLY A 18 -6.10 40.46 38.76
C GLY A 18 -7.28 40.42 37.78
N GLN A 19 -8.41 41.05 38.14
CA GLN A 19 -9.59 41.16 37.26
C GLN A 19 -9.31 42.04 36.04
N GLU A 20 -8.61 43.17 36.22
CA GLU A 20 -8.23 44.08 35.16
C GLU A 20 -7.28 43.38 34.16
N LEU A 21 -6.24 42.69 34.65
CA LEU A 21 -5.34 41.91 33.78
C LEU A 21 -6.08 40.80 33.03
N SER A 22 -6.99 40.09 33.69
CA SER A 22 -7.82 39.07 33.08
C SER A 22 -8.68 39.63 31.93
N SER A 23 -9.29 40.78 32.13
CA SER A 23 -10.06 41.49 31.11
C SER A 23 -9.18 41.89 29.92
N ARG A 24 -7.99 42.47 30.16
CA ARG A 24 -7.04 42.87 29.10
C ARG A 24 -6.59 41.69 28.28
N VAL A 25 -6.18 40.56 28.92
CA VAL A 25 -5.75 39.35 28.26
C VAL A 25 -6.89 38.70 27.47
N SER A 26 -8.10 38.66 28.04
CA SER A 26 -9.29 38.13 27.36
C SER A 26 -9.63 38.92 26.08
N THR A 27 -9.64 40.25 26.19
CA THR A 27 -9.91 41.12 25.03
C THR A 27 -8.82 41.00 23.96
N PHE A 28 -7.56 40.93 24.37
CA PHE A 28 -6.44 40.70 23.46
C PHE A 28 -6.60 39.39 22.70
N LEU A 29 -6.87 38.28 23.38
CA LEU A 29 -6.98 36.95 22.78
C LEU A 29 -8.16 36.84 21.79
N GLN A 30 -9.26 37.59 21.96
CA GLN A 30 -10.38 37.64 21.00
C GLN A 30 -9.97 38.07 19.59
N SER A 31 -8.97 38.95 19.49
CA SER A 31 -8.45 39.45 18.21
C SER A 31 -7.08 38.87 17.85
N TYR A 32 -6.43 38.15 18.75
CA TYR A 32 -5.09 37.61 18.58
C TYR A 32 -5.10 36.35 17.70
N GLN A 33 -4.38 36.39 16.58
CA GLN A 33 -4.11 35.23 15.76
C GLN A 33 -2.86 34.52 16.30
N LEU A 34 -3.03 33.31 16.77
CA LEU A 34 -1.89 32.47 17.20
C LEU A 34 -0.89 32.30 16.06
N PRO A 35 0.43 32.35 16.35
CA PRO A 35 1.45 32.10 15.33
C PRO A 35 1.34 30.70 14.78
N GLY A 36 1.65 30.53 13.50
CA GLY A 36 1.76 29.24 12.85
C GLY A 36 0.67 28.98 11.81
N ASN A 37 -0.52 28.57 12.22
CA ASN A 37 -1.56 28.14 11.31
C ASN A 37 -2.81 29.02 11.38
N SER A 38 -3.24 29.57 10.23
CA SER A 38 -4.41 30.47 10.13
C SER A 38 -5.77 29.74 10.28
N ARG A 39 -5.81 28.44 10.12
CA ARG A 39 -7.05 27.61 10.23
C ARG A 39 -7.40 27.24 11.66
N VAL A 40 -6.42 27.29 12.58
CA VAL A 40 -6.66 27.05 14.00
C VAL A 40 -7.52 28.20 14.57
N ARG A 41 -8.46 27.84 15.45
CA ARG A 41 -9.33 28.82 16.12
C ARG A 41 -8.51 29.87 16.86
N LYS A 42 -9.06 31.06 16.99
CA LYS A 42 -8.47 32.09 17.86
C LYS A 42 -8.41 31.58 19.29
N ALA A 43 -7.32 31.90 20.00
CA ALA A 43 -7.19 31.54 21.39
C ALA A 43 -8.26 32.24 22.25
N SER A 44 -8.70 31.55 23.31
CA SER A 44 -9.53 32.12 24.34
C SER A 44 -8.78 32.08 25.66
N LEU A 45 -9.17 32.96 26.62
CA LEU A 45 -8.72 32.85 27.98
C LEU A 45 -9.63 31.90 28.76
N LYS A 46 -9.06 30.77 29.23
CA LYS A 46 -9.76 29.84 30.12
C LYS A 46 -9.73 30.30 31.57
N SER A 47 -8.57 30.74 32.05
CA SER A 47 -8.41 31.31 33.40
C SER A 47 -7.14 32.15 33.47
N LEU A 48 -7.13 33.10 34.38
CA LEU A 48 -5.94 33.85 34.77
C LEU A 48 -5.87 33.90 36.30
N ASN A 49 -4.73 33.51 36.86
CA ASN A 49 -4.47 33.50 38.29
C ASN A 49 -3.22 34.33 38.61
N VAL A 50 -3.35 35.30 39.52
CA VAL A 50 -2.23 36.08 40.09
C VAL A 50 -2.03 35.62 41.52
N ASN A 51 -0.82 35.15 41.85
CA ASN A 51 -0.45 34.70 43.17
C ASN A 51 0.62 35.64 43.77
N ASP A 52 0.20 36.54 44.63
CA ASP A 52 1.06 37.58 45.22
C ASP A 52 2.09 37.00 46.17
N SER A 53 1.73 35.91 46.88
CA SER A 53 2.64 35.28 47.86
C SER A 53 3.81 34.59 47.18
N LYS A 54 3.58 34.01 45.98
CA LYS A 54 4.59 33.35 45.16
C LYS A 54 5.16 34.26 44.08
N LYS A 55 4.59 35.43 43.87
CA LYS A 55 4.89 36.33 42.76
C LYS A 55 4.81 35.65 41.40
N THR A 56 3.70 34.95 41.12
CA THR A 56 3.48 34.24 39.85
C THR A 56 2.17 34.69 39.19
N ILE A 57 2.19 34.73 37.88
CA ILE A 57 1.01 34.91 37.00
C ILE A 57 0.86 33.65 36.14
N THR A 58 -0.30 33.02 36.24
CA THR A 58 -0.61 31.86 35.39
C THR A 58 -1.75 32.21 34.44
N VAL A 59 -1.49 32.19 33.13
CA VAL A 59 -2.47 32.38 32.07
C VAL A 59 -2.76 31.05 31.46
N THR A 60 -4.01 30.55 31.54
CA THR A 60 -4.43 29.32 30.91
C THR A 60 -5.21 29.64 29.64
N LEU A 61 -4.67 29.20 28.52
CA LEU A 61 -5.32 29.28 27.22
C LEU A 61 -6.40 28.21 27.12
N GLY A 62 -7.49 28.51 26.44
CA GLY A 62 -8.50 27.57 26.02
C GLY A 62 -8.70 27.71 24.53
N ASN A 63 -9.48 26.84 23.92
CA ASN A 63 -9.74 26.75 22.46
C ASN A 63 -8.52 27.19 21.62
N GLY A 64 -8.35 26.95 20.41
CA GLY A 64 -7.21 27.43 19.63
C GLY A 64 -5.81 27.29 20.28
N GLY A 65 -5.62 27.71 21.53
CA GLY A 65 -4.36 27.57 22.30
C GLY A 65 -4.00 26.12 22.62
N ASP A 66 -4.99 25.24 22.71
CA ASP A 66 -4.80 23.80 22.92
C ASP A 66 -4.58 23.05 21.59
N GLU A 67 -4.83 23.71 20.43
CA GLU A 67 -5.01 23.07 19.12
C GLU A 67 -3.86 23.35 18.13
N ILE A 68 -2.71 23.89 18.58
CA ILE A 68 -1.59 24.24 17.69
C ILE A 68 -0.33 23.41 17.91
N HIS A 69 0.52 23.39 16.90
CA HIS A 69 1.91 22.94 17.00
C HIS A 69 2.75 24.04 17.71
N TYR A 70 3.41 23.69 18.80
CA TYR A 70 4.33 24.56 19.52
C TYR A 70 5.78 24.31 19.09
N ASN A 71 6.52 25.38 18.83
CA ASN A 71 7.98 25.40 18.68
C ASN A 71 8.54 26.60 19.45
N GLU A 72 9.86 26.75 19.51
CA GLU A 72 10.53 27.80 20.28
C GLU A 72 10.06 29.21 19.85
N ASP A 73 9.93 29.46 18.55
CA ASP A 73 9.51 30.77 18.03
C ASP A 73 8.07 31.08 18.39
N VAL A 74 7.17 30.12 18.28
CA VAL A 74 5.74 30.26 18.63
C VAL A 74 5.60 30.54 20.12
N VAL A 75 6.29 29.76 20.95
CA VAL A 75 6.30 29.93 22.41
C VAL A 75 6.85 31.33 22.79
N GLY A 76 8.04 31.67 22.27
CA GLY A 76 8.68 32.96 22.54
C GLY A 76 7.81 34.16 22.14
N LYS A 77 7.12 34.05 20.97
CA LYS A 77 6.20 35.10 20.52
C LYS A 77 4.97 35.25 21.42
N ILE A 78 4.35 34.16 21.84
CA ILE A 78 3.17 34.17 22.74
C ILE A 78 3.55 34.80 24.09
N TYR A 79 4.69 34.39 24.69
CA TYR A 79 5.19 35.00 25.91
C TYR A 79 5.43 36.49 25.74
N LYS A 80 6.13 36.88 24.67
CA LYS A 80 6.43 38.31 24.36
C LYS A 80 5.15 39.13 24.22
N ASP A 81 4.12 38.58 23.55
CA ASP A 81 2.91 39.36 23.29
C ASP A 81 2.00 39.45 24.51
N ILE A 82 1.89 38.38 25.33
CA ILE A 82 1.11 38.43 26.58
C ILE A 82 1.84 39.26 27.66
N SER A 83 3.17 39.21 27.76
CA SER A 83 3.93 39.99 28.74
C SER A 83 3.76 41.50 28.59
N LYS A 84 3.49 42.00 27.38
CA LYS A 84 3.19 43.43 27.13
C LYS A 84 1.90 43.90 27.78
N LEU A 85 1.00 42.98 28.13
CA LEU A 85 -0.28 43.32 28.78
C LEU A 85 -0.17 43.42 30.30
N ILE A 86 0.95 42.95 30.88
CA ILE A 86 1.18 42.92 32.33
C ILE A 86 1.46 44.32 32.83
N PRO A 87 0.68 44.82 33.82
CA PRO A 87 0.93 46.11 34.45
C PRO A 87 2.31 46.19 35.11
N ASP A 88 2.87 47.42 35.24
CA ASP A 88 4.18 47.66 35.86
C ASP A 88 4.27 47.09 37.28
N SER A 89 3.18 47.15 38.03
CA SER A 89 3.08 46.64 39.41
C SER A 89 3.29 45.09 39.48
N LEU A 90 3.08 44.36 38.38
CA LEU A 90 3.20 42.91 38.29
C LEU A 90 4.36 42.45 37.43
N ARG A 91 5.19 43.32 36.88
CA ARG A 91 6.33 42.97 36.01
C ARG A 91 7.41 42.11 36.66
N SER A 92 7.49 42.12 37.96
CA SER A 92 8.43 41.27 38.70
C SER A 92 7.92 39.87 38.98
N TYR A 93 6.69 39.56 38.55
CA TYR A 93 6.08 38.26 38.73
C TYR A 93 6.50 37.31 37.57
N GLU A 94 6.76 36.05 37.92
CA GLU A 94 7.03 35.01 36.96
C GLU A 94 5.76 34.67 36.19
N LEU A 95 5.79 34.81 34.85
CA LEU A 95 4.69 34.48 33.96
C LEU A 95 4.80 33.04 33.51
N THR A 96 3.75 32.25 33.69
CA THR A 96 3.59 30.93 33.13
C THR A 96 2.33 30.89 32.23
N ILE A 97 2.48 30.42 30.99
CA ILE A 97 1.37 30.25 30.04
C ILE A 97 1.09 28.77 29.90
N ILE A 98 -0.15 28.38 30.18
CA ILE A 98 -0.63 26.98 30.10
C ILE A 98 -1.45 26.81 28.83
N GLY A 99 -1.11 25.83 28.03
CA GLY A 99 -1.90 25.29 26.93
C GLY A 99 -2.07 23.81 27.11
N ASP A 100 -3.23 23.23 26.74
CA ASP A 100 -3.48 21.81 26.87
C ASP A 100 -3.05 21.17 28.21
N GLY A 101 -3.29 21.90 29.32
CA GLY A 101 -2.99 21.42 30.67
C GLY A 101 -1.52 21.43 31.11
N LYS A 102 -0.59 21.91 30.29
CA LYS A 102 0.85 22.00 30.57
C LYS A 102 1.38 23.42 30.25
N PRO A 103 2.52 23.83 30.82
CA PRO A 103 3.27 24.99 30.30
C PRO A 103 3.55 24.79 28.81
N ILE A 104 3.36 25.86 28.00
CA ILE A 104 3.46 25.78 26.55
C ILE A 104 4.85 25.33 26.08
N GLU A 105 5.92 25.55 26.84
CA GLU A 105 7.28 25.07 26.61
C GLU A 105 7.37 23.52 26.69
N TYR A 106 6.54 22.92 27.54
CA TYR A 106 6.46 21.47 27.66
C TYR A 106 5.81 20.82 26.43
N LEU A 107 4.96 21.59 25.72
CA LEU A 107 4.24 21.14 24.53
C LEU A 107 5.08 21.21 23.26
N ILE A 108 6.30 21.74 23.30
CA ILE A 108 7.26 21.68 22.20
C ILE A 108 7.65 20.20 22.01
N PRO A 109 7.42 19.59 20.83
CA PRO A 109 7.82 18.21 20.58
C PRO A 109 9.33 18.00 20.74
N THR A 110 9.72 16.86 21.30
CA THR A 110 11.12 16.50 21.51
C THR A 110 11.98 16.68 20.26
N ALA A 111 11.44 16.33 19.10
CA ALA A 111 12.10 16.39 17.79
C ALA A 111 12.46 17.80 17.29
N VAL A 112 11.88 18.86 17.88
CA VAL A 112 12.09 20.25 17.45
C VAL A 112 12.51 21.16 18.60
N LYS A 113 12.69 20.62 19.81
CA LYS A 113 13.10 21.35 21.01
C LYS A 113 14.61 21.59 21.01
N ASN A 114 15.03 22.82 21.25
CA ASN A 114 16.44 23.13 21.50
C ASN A 114 16.84 22.66 22.92
N GLY A 115 17.93 21.91 23.01
CA GLY A 115 18.45 21.42 24.29
C GLY A 115 18.03 19.98 24.60
N LYS A 116 18.12 19.61 25.90
CA LYS A 116 17.85 18.23 26.33
C LYS A 116 16.36 17.92 26.31
N ALA A 117 16.02 16.73 25.79
CA ALA A 117 14.69 16.17 25.87
C ALA A 117 14.24 15.96 27.31
N GLU A 118 12.94 16.10 27.55
CA GLU A 118 12.32 15.76 28.83
C GLU A 118 12.43 14.24 29.06
N LYS A 119 13.04 13.82 30.19
CA LYS A 119 13.27 12.39 30.49
C LYS A 119 12.00 11.51 30.47
N ARG A 120 10.81 12.11 30.65
CA ARG A 120 9.53 11.43 30.61
C ARG A 120 8.98 11.29 29.19
N LYS A 121 9.57 12.00 28.21
CA LYS A 121 9.14 12.06 26.80
C LYS A 121 10.06 11.29 25.86
N ILE A 122 11.04 10.56 26.37
CA ILE A 122 11.94 9.69 25.60
C ILE A 122 11.92 8.28 26.19
N TRP A 123 12.21 7.28 25.36
CA TRP A 123 12.35 5.92 25.83
C TRP A 123 13.49 5.79 26.84
N LYS A 124 13.26 5.07 27.93
CA LYS A 124 14.30 4.82 28.95
C LYS A 124 15.28 3.73 28.51
N ARG A 125 14.85 2.86 27.63
CA ARG A 125 15.62 1.73 27.07
C ARG A 125 15.27 1.62 25.59
N ASP A 126 16.23 1.27 24.77
CA ASP A 126 16.01 0.90 23.39
C ASP A 126 15.88 -0.61 23.26
N TYR A 127 15.24 -1.07 22.19
CA TYR A 127 15.23 -2.45 21.74
C TYR A 127 16.50 -2.68 20.90
N GLU A 128 17.40 -3.57 21.38
CA GLU A 128 18.72 -3.80 20.77
C GLU A 128 18.86 -5.20 20.15
N ASP A 129 17.86 -6.08 20.35
CA ASP A 129 17.87 -7.45 19.80
C ASP A 129 17.46 -7.49 18.32
N ALA A 130 17.46 -8.69 17.71
CA ALA A 130 17.08 -8.89 16.32
C ALA A 130 15.62 -8.45 16.07
N PRO A 131 15.33 -7.75 14.97
CA PRO A 131 13.95 -7.39 14.60
C PRO A 131 13.07 -8.63 14.48
N TRP A 132 11.74 -8.45 14.55
CA TRP A 132 10.79 -9.56 14.36
C TRP A 132 11.04 -10.30 13.06
N VAL A 133 11.15 -9.55 11.96
CA VAL A 133 11.40 -10.09 10.62
C VAL A 133 12.52 -9.30 9.95
N THR A 134 13.44 -10.00 9.28
CA THR A 134 14.56 -9.39 8.53
C THR A 134 14.78 -10.11 7.22
N ASN A 135 14.68 -9.41 6.09
CA ASN A 135 15.06 -9.94 4.79
C ASN A 135 16.60 -10.05 4.69
N LYS A 136 17.12 -11.28 4.70
CA LYS A 136 18.57 -11.57 4.61
C LYS A 136 19.13 -11.48 3.19
N SER A 137 18.26 -11.62 2.18
CA SER A 137 18.65 -11.49 0.77
C SER A 137 18.72 -10.04 0.31
N CYS A 138 18.35 -9.08 1.17
CA CYS A 138 18.49 -7.65 0.87
C CYS A 138 19.97 -7.29 0.68
N PRO A 139 20.39 -6.75 -0.50
CA PRO A 139 21.80 -6.53 -0.81
C PRO A 139 22.40 -5.24 -0.21
N TYR A 140 21.66 -4.53 0.63
CA TYR A 140 22.06 -3.26 1.25
C TYR A 140 21.61 -3.19 2.71
N GLU A 141 22.20 -2.27 3.46
CA GLU A 141 21.86 -1.95 4.84
C GLU A 141 21.27 -0.54 4.95
N ILE A 142 20.28 -0.39 5.83
CA ILE A 142 19.68 0.90 6.18
C ILE A 142 20.21 1.34 7.53
N LYS A 143 20.96 2.44 7.58
CA LYS A 143 21.71 2.88 8.78
C LYS A 143 21.06 4.01 9.54
N LYS A 144 20.31 4.88 8.85
CA LYS A 144 19.70 6.11 9.39
C LYS A 144 18.23 6.24 9.01
N GLY A 145 17.60 5.11 8.72
CA GLY A 145 16.16 4.98 8.51
C GLY A 145 15.46 4.42 9.75
N LEU A 146 14.59 3.43 9.51
CA LEU A 146 13.78 2.77 10.54
C LEU A 146 14.13 1.28 10.71
N PHE A 147 15.34 0.86 10.32
CA PHE A 147 15.74 -0.53 10.48
C PHE A 147 15.64 -0.98 11.94
N GLY A 148 14.94 -2.11 12.15
CA GLY A 148 14.71 -2.66 13.48
C GLY A 148 13.57 -2.00 14.27
N ARG A 149 12.93 -0.96 13.74
CA ARG A 149 11.78 -0.29 14.37
C ARG A 149 10.47 -0.97 13.99
N HIS A 150 9.56 -1.09 14.96
CA HIS A 150 8.28 -1.77 14.79
C HIS A 150 7.16 -0.74 14.91
N VAL A 151 6.35 -0.63 13.86
CA VAL A 151 5.29 0.38 13.73
C VAL A 151 3.97 -0.32 13.50
N SER A 152 2.91 0.09 14.21
CA SER A 152 1.57 -0.37 13.92
C SER A 152 0.71 0.73 13.31
N LEU A 153 0.06 0.41 12.20
CA LEU A 153 -0.84 1.30 11.47
C LEU A 153 -2.22 0.65 11.34
N CYS A 154 -3.27 1.46 11.38
CA CYS A 154 -4.63 1.03 11.07
C CYS A 154 -5.22 1.91 9.97
N GLN A 155 -5.68 1.29 8.89
CA GLN A 155 -6.31 1.94 7.75
C GLN A 155 -7.83 2.09 7.95
N SER A 156 -8.25 2.81 9.01
CA SER A 156 -9.66 3.09 9.37
C SER A 156 -10.48 1.84 9.73
N HIS A 157 -11.76 1.89 9.45
CA HIS A 157 -12.76 0.87 9.72
C HIS A 157 -12.82 -0.21 8.62
N GLY A 158 -13.79 -1.12 8.77
CA GLY A 158 -14.15 -2.11 7.76
C GLY A 158 -15.59 -2.59 7.97
N ARG A 159 -16.07 -3.44 7.10
CA ARG A 159 -17.40 -4.01 7.16
C ARG A 159 -17.59 -4.83 8.44
N TYR A 160 -18.66 -4.61 9.18
CA TYR A 160 -18.95 -5.28 10.44
C TYR A 160 -20.40 -5.78 10.51
N TYR A 161 -20.66 -6.71 11.40
CA TYR A 161 -22.01 -7.19 11.66
C TYR A 161 -22.75 -6.26 12.64
N ASP A 162 -23.81 -5.62 12.18
CA ASP A 162 -24.66 -4.77 13.02
C ASP A 162 -25.79 -5.63 13.61
N ARG A 163 -25.71 -5.93 14.90
CA ARG A 163 -26.73 -6.73 15.60
C ARG A 163 -28.10 -6.07 15.60
N GLY A 164 -28.15 -4.74 15.60
CA GLY A 164 -29.40 -3.98 15.58
C GLY A 164 -30.11 -4.08 14.22
N LYS A 165 -29.36 -4.16 13.14
CA LYS A 165 -29.87 -4.34 11.77
C LYS A 165 -29.95 -5.80 11.35
N GLY A 166 -29.34 -6.71 12.11
CA GLY A 166 -29.30 -8.14 11.79
C GLY A 166 -28.52 -8.45 10.51
N GLY A 167 -27.46 -7.68 10.18
CA GLY A 167 -26.70 -7.85 8.94
C GLY A 167 -25.36 -7.15 8.91
N TRP A 168 -24.59 -7.46 7.88
CA TRP A 168 -23.28 -6.87 7.63
C TRP A 168 -23.38 -5.51 6.94
N VAL A 169 -22.75 -4.49 7.52
CA VAL A 169 -22.82 -3.10 7.05
C VAL A 169 -21.44 -2.44 7.08
N TRP A 170 -21.26 -1.42 6.28
CA TRP A 170 -20.13 -0.49 6.43
C TRP A 170 -20.33 0.39 7.66
N GLN A 171 -19.25 0.82 8.28
CA GLN A 171 -19.31 1.76 9.41
C GLN A 171 -19.68 3.17 8.95
N ARG A 172 -19.42 3.51 7.70
CA ARG A 172 -19.68 4.83 7.12
C ARG A 172 -20.51 4.75 5.84
N PRO A 173 -21.22 5.82 5.49
CA PRO A 173 -22.06 5.84 4.29
C PRO A 173 -21.23 5.78 3.00
N ARG A 174 -21.84 5.30 1.93
CA ARG A 174 -21.26 5.27 0.59
C ARG A 174 -21.45 6.62 -0.09
N LEU A 175 -20.40 7.44 -0.12
CA LEU A 175 -20.41 8.77 -0.69
C LEU A 175 -19.26 8.92 -1.70
N PHE A 176 -19.49 9.63 -2.80
CA PHE A 176 -18.48 9.95 -3.81
C PHE A 176 -17.71 8.72 -4.31
N CYS A 177 -18.45 7.67 -4.67
CA CYS A 177 -17.98 6.39 -5.20
C CYS A 177 -17.21 5.50 -4.19
N THR A 178 -17.16 5.86 -2.90
CA THR A 178 -16.42 5.12 -1.88
C THR A 178 -17.16 5.11 -0.53
N THR A 179 -16.57 4.50 0.45
CA THR A 179 -16.83 4.69 1.89
C THR A 179 -15.50 4.93 2.59
N GLU A 180 -15.48 5.59 3.74
CA GLU A 180 -14.25 5.77 4.53
C GLU A 180 -13.52 4.46 4.78
N ASP A 181 -14.27 3.39 5.05
CA ASP A 181 -13.81 2.02 5.30
C ASP A 181 -12.90 1.45 4.18
N LEU A 182 -13.12 1.88 2.95
CA LEU A 182 -12.32 1.52 1.77
C LEU A 182 -11.33 2.62 1.37
N PHE A 183 -11.71 3.89 1.56
CA PHE A 183 -10.93 5.00 1.01
C PHE A 183 -9.59 5.20 1.74
N SER A 184 -9.58 5.10 3.07
CA SER A 184 -8.36 5.28 3.88
C SER A 184 -7.28 4.25 3.54
N GLN A 185 -7.65 3.02 3.16
CA GLN A 185 -6.72 1.99 2.70
C GLN A 185 -5.91 2.45 1.48
N THR A 186 -6.52 3.26 0.58
CA THR A 186 -5.90 3.69 -0.68
C THR A 186 -4.72 4.65 -0.50
N PHE A 187 -4.51 5.14 0.70
CA PHE A 187 -3.33 5.90 1.12
C PHE A 187 -2.32 5.00 1.83
N VAL A 188 -2.79 4.25 2.82
CA VAL A 188 -1.94 3.50 3.74
C VAL A 188 -1.28 2.32 3.05
N ILE A 189 -2.06 1.50 2.31
CA ILE A 189 -1.56 0.25 1.71
C ILE A 189 -0.58 0.51 0.56
N PRO A 190 -0.90 1.28 -0.50
CA PRO A 190 0.00 1.41 -1.64
C PRO A 190 1.13 2.44 -1.46
N TYR A 191 1.06 3.30 -0.44
CA TYR A 191 2.02 4.38 -0.29
C TYR A 191 2.72 4.40 1.07
N LEU A 192 2.01 4.51 2.20
CA LEU A 192 2.63 4.71 3.51
C LEU A 192 3.38 3.48 3.99
N ILE A 193 2.76 2.29 3.93
CA ILE A 193 3.39 1.04 4.33
C ILE A 193 4.68 0.80 3.53
N PRO A 194 4.68 0.84 2.18
CA PRO A 194 5.91 0.69 1.41
C PRO A 194 6.99 1.73 1.74
N MET A 195 6.62 3.00 2.05
CA MET A 195 7.61 4.01 2.46
C MET A 195 8.28 3.65 3.78
N LEU A 196 7.54 3.16 4.76
CA LEU A 196 8.08 2.76 6.06
C LEU A 196 8.94 1.49 5.94
N GLU A 197 8.48 0.49 5.19
CA GLU A 197 9.24 -0.75 4.94
C GLU A 197 10.48 -0.50 4.10
N ASN A 198 10.44 0.39 3.12
CA ASN A 198 11.60 0.83 2.35
C ASN A 198 12.63 1.57 3.23
N ALA A 199 12.21 2.18 4.33
CA ALA A 199 13.10 2.75 5.34
C ALA A 199 13.54 1.72 6.40
N GLY A 200 13.12 0.46 6.29
CA GLY A 200 13.54 -0.66 7.15
C GLY A 200 12.62 -0.98 8.33
N ALA A 201 11.47 -0.34 8.46
CA ALA A 201 10.51 -0.65 9.53
C ALA A 201 9.86 -2.02 9.33
N VAL A 202 9.54 -2.69 10.43
CA VAL A 202 8.57 -3.78 10.47
C VAL A 202 7.20 -3.17 10.73
N VAL A 203 6.30 -3.27 9.74
CA VAL A 203 4.97 -2.66 9.81
C VAL A 203 3.90 -3.71 10.03
N TYR A 204 3.11 -3.54 11.08
CA TYR A 204 1.96 -4.38 11.40
C TYR A 204 0.65 -3.60 11.22
N THR A 205 -0.40 -4.29 10.77
CA THR A 205 -1.75 -3.73 10.66
C THR A 205 -2.77 -4.66 11.31
N PRO A 206 -3.66 -4.15 12.19
CA PRO A 206 -4.74 -4.95 12.78
C PRO A 206 -5.78 -5.46 11.77
N ARG A 207 -5.95 -4.76 10.65
CA ARG A 207 -6.72 -5.21 9.48
C ARG A 207 -5.78 -5.85 8.46
N ASP A 208 -6.32 -6.78 7.64
CA ASP A 208 -5.54 -7.30 6.51
C ASP A 208 -5.17 -6.16 5.54
N ARG A 209 -3.96 -6.24 4.97
CA ARG A 209 -3.33 -5.14 4.22
C ARG A 209 -3.05 -5.44 2.75
N PHE A 210 -3.53 -6.57 2.23
CA PHE A 210 -3.29 -6.94 0.85
C PHE A 210 -4.59 -7.11 0.07
N TRP A 211 -4.67 -6.45 -1.06
CA TRP A 211 -5.78 -6.56 -1.99
C TRP A 211 -5.62 -7.78 -2.89
N ILE A 212 -5.92 -8.93 -2.32
CA ILE A 212 -5.98 -10.24 -2.98
C ILE A 212 -7.07 -11.06 -2.33
N ASN A 213 -7.93 -11.67 -3.15
CA ASN A 213 -9.09 -12.44 -2.68
C ASN A 213 -8.75 -13.94 -2.57
N ASP A 214 -7.69 -14.38 -3.25
CA ASP A 214 -7.18 -15.74 -3.17
C ASP A 214 -6.40 -15.96 -1.86
N GLU A 215 -6.47 -17.18 -1.34
CA GLU A 215 -5.73 -17.61 -0.16
C GLU A 215 -5.36 -19.09 -0.30
N VAL A 216 -4.15 -19.42 0.10
CA VAL A 216 -3.69 -20.81 0.29
C VAL A 216 -3.17 -20.94 1.70
N VAL A 217 -3.67 -21.91 2.46
CA VAL A 217 -3.25 -22.18 3.83
C VAL A 217 -2.81 -23.63 3.92
N LEU A 218 -1.61 -23.83 4.48
CA LEU A 218 -1.01 -25.14 4.72
C LEU A 218 -0.59 -25.22 6.19
N ASP A 219 -0.84 -26.33 6.83
CA ASP A 219 -0.38 -26.63 8.19
C ASP A 219 0.10 -28.08 8.32
N ASN A 220 0.60 -28.43 9.49
CA ASN A 220 1.09 -29.77 9.77
C ASN A 220 0.00 -30.78 10.14
N ASP A 221 -1.23 -30.32 10.45
CA ASP A 221 -2.34 -31.16 10.92
C ASP A 221 -3.32 -31.54 9.81
N VAL A 222 -3.50 -30.66 8.81
CA VAL A 222 -4.53 -30.82 7.78
C VAL A 222 -3.89 -31.02 6.41
N PHE A 223 -4.09 -32.20 5.86
CA PHE A 223 -3.71 -32.52 4.48
C PHE A 223 -4.90 -32.21 3.54
N ASP A 224 -4.70 -31.25 2.65
CA ASP A 224 -5.62 -30.94 1.55
C ASP A 224 -4.83 -30.72 0.25
N GLU A 225 -4.88 -31.70 -0.66
CA GLU A 225 -4.19 -31.64 -1.96
C GLU A 225 -4.56 -30.40 -2.78
N ARG A 226 -5.74 -29.81 -2.55
CA ARG A 226 -6.17 -28.57 -3.23
C ARG A 226 -5.32 -27.38 -2.77
N SER A 227 -4.89 -27.39 -1.51
CA SER A 227 -4.05 -26.34 -0.92
C SER A 227 -2.55 -26.60 -1.15
N GLY A 228 -2.11 -27.85 -1.20
CA GLY A 228 -0.72 -28.25 -1.44
C GLY A 228 -0.20 -29.32 -0.49
N PHE A 229 1.12 -29.36 -0.28
CA PHE A 229 1.80 -30.37 0.54
C PHE A 229 2.62 -29.76 1.67
N PHE A 230 2.64 -30.47 2.79
CA PHE A 230 3.56 -30.30 3.90
C PHE A 230 4.48 -31.52 3.98
N ASN A 231 5.79 -31.29 4.06
CA ASN A 231 6.80 -32.32 4.20
C ASN A 231 7.71 -32.02 5.38
N ASP A 232 7.90 -33.00 6.26
CA ASP A 232 8.93 -33.02 7.27
C ASP A 232 10.09 -33.91 6.78
N ILE A 233 11.28 -33.34 6.72
CA ILE A 233 12.49 -34.03 6.23
C ILE A 233 13.58 -33.87 7.29
N SER A 234 13.96 -34.97 7.94
CA SER A 234 14.98 -34.95 8.97
C SER A 234 16.23 -35.70 8.51
N LEU A 235 17.40 -35.05 8.61
CA LEU A 235 18.71 -35.66 8.35
C LEU A 235 19.39 -36.18 9.61
N GLY A 236 18.99 -35.70 10.79
CA GLY A 236 19.60 -36.12 12.04
C GLY A 236 18.81 -35.81 13.29
N ASP A 237 18.40 -34.56 13.53
CA ASP A 237 17.45 -34.20 14.57
C ASP A 237 16.02 -34.30 13.99
N ASP A 238 15.05 -34.77 14.74
CA ASP A 238 13.66 -34.91 14.34
C ASP A 238 12.80 -33.80 14.92
N TRP A 239 11.76 -33.41 14.19
CA TRP A 239 10.70 -32.55 14.71
C TRP A 239 9.85 -33.34 15.71
N GLU A 240 9.53 -32.71 16.83
CA GLU A 240 8.65 -33.26 17.86
C GLU A 240 7.39 -32.41 17.96
N GLU A 241 6.24 -33.03 18.23
CA GLU A 241 5.02 -32.29 18.53
C GLU A 241 5.21 -31.49 19.83
N SER A 242 4.93 -30.18 19.72
CA SER A 242 5.03 -29.27 20.86
C SER A 242 3.91 -29.52 21.87
N SER A 243 4.20 -29.27 23.13
CA SER A 243 3.16 -29.26 24.18
C SER A 243 2.18 -28.10 24.06
N SER A 244 2.50 -27.09 23.22
CA SER A 244 1.64 -25.95 22.92
C SER A 244 0.72 -26.26 21.77
N ARG A 245 -0.56 -25.89 21.90
CA ARG A 245 -1.49 -25.98 20.76
C ARG A 245 -1.07 -25.06 19.63
N GLY A 246 -1.32 -25.51 18.40
CA GLY A 246 -1.02 -24.80 17.16
C GLY A 246 -2.24 -24.36 16.40
N PHE A 247 -2.01 -23.95 15.19
CA PHE A 247 -2.99 -23.61 14.17
C PHE A 247 -3.46 -24.89 13.47
N ALA A 248 -4.75 -24.99 13.13
CA ALA A 248 -5.25 -25.94 12.14
C ALA A 248 -6.46 -25.36 11.41
N ASN A 249 -6.44 -25.40 10.09
CA ASN A 249 -7.55 -24.93 9.25
C ASN A 249 -8.62 -26.02 9.07
N LEU A 250 -9.30 -26.39 10.17
CA LEU A 250 -10.26 -27.49 10.22
C LEU A 250 -11.65 -27.15 9.64
N LYS A 251 -11.93 -25.84 9.45
CA LYS A 251 -13.26 -25.35 9.05
C LYS A 251 -13.14 -24.30 7.95
N GLU A 252 -14.11 -24.28 7.05
CA GLU A 252 -14.25 -23.18 6.08
C GLU A 252 -14.66 -21.86 6.76
N THR A 253 -15.43 -21.95 7.86
CA THR A 253 -15.93 -20.77 8.60
C THR A 253 -15.91 -21.01 10.12
N TYR A 254 -15.75 -19.93 10.89
CA TYR A 254 -15.63 -19.96 12.36
C TYR A 254 -16.71 -19.10 13.02
N GLU A 255 -17.41 -19.66 14.02
CA GLU A 255 -18.49 -19.01 14.75
C GLU A 255 -18.03 -18.46 16.11
N GLY A 256 -18.79 -17.50 16.65
CA GLY A 256 -18.59 -16.99 18.02
C GLY A 256 -17.14 -16.58 18.27
N ASN A 257 -16.50 -17.21 19.23
CA ASN A 257 -15.10 -16.99 19.60
C ASN A 257 -14.16 -18.12 19.13
N GLU A 258 -14.60 -18.95 18.21
CA GLU A 258 -13.74 -19.97 17.60
C GLU A 258 -12.55 -19.32 16.89
N SER A 259 -11.39 -19.90 17.07
CA SER A 259 -10.15 -19.48 16.38
C SER A 259 -9.41 -20.71 15.89
N PRO A 260 -8.88 -20.71 14.66
CA PRO A 260 -8.07 -21.83 14.18
C PRO A 260 -6.79 -22.03 15.00
N PHE A 261 -6.29 -20.97 15.65
CA PHE A 261 -5.19 -21.06 16.59
C PHE A 261 -5.63 -21.76 17.90
N GLY A 262 -5.04 -22.87 18.21
CA GLY A 262 -5.42 -23.72 19.33
C GLY A 262 -6.34 -24.89 18.96
N MET A 263 -6.64 -25.09 17.66
CA MET A 263 -7.35 -26.27 17.15
C MET A 263 -6.41 -27.38 16.69
N GLY A 264 -5.16 -27.04 16.38
CA GLY A 264 -4.13 -27.96 15.91
C GLY A 264 -2.95 -28.11 16.85
N THR A 265 -1.88 -28.64 16.30
CA THR A 265 -0.58 -28.87 16.93
C THR A 265 0.46 -27.93 16.31
N SER A 266 1.63 -27.88 16.92
CA SER A 266 2.81 -27.23 16.32
C SER A 266 4.01 -28.13 16.52
N LEU A 267 5.02 -28.00 15.69
CA LEU A 267 6.25 -28.78 15.78
C LEU A 267 7.37 -27.95 16.40
N GLU A 268 8.27 -28.60 17.10
CA GLU A 268 9.44 -27.97 17.70
C GLU A 268 10.69 -28.87 17.59
N VAL A 269 11.85 -28.24 17.51
CA VAL A 269 13.14 -28.90 17.44
C VAL A 269 14.22 -28.00 18.02
N LYS A 270 15.31 -28.58 18.52
CA LYS A 270 16.47 -27.81 18.98
C LYS A 270 17.31 -27.32 17.82
N SER A 271 17.70 -26.06 17.87
CA SER A 271 18.57 -25.46 16.88
C SER A 271 19.97 -26.08 16.84
N THR A 272 20.54 -26.19 15.65
CA THR A 272 21.86 -26.78 15.40
C THR A 272 22.78 -25.83 14.63
N ARG A 273 24.08 -26.15 14.60
CA ARG A 273 25.11 -25.57 13.72
C ARG A 273 25.73 -26.61 12.80
N ARG A 274 25.28 -27.87 12.88
CA ARG A 274 25.89 -28.99 12.20
C ARG A 274 24.93 -29.50 11.12
N GLU A 275 25.40 -29.51 9.90
CA GLU A 275 24.63 -29.99 8.74
C GLU A 275 24.04 -31.37 8.92
N LYS A 276 24.77 -32.28 9.59
CA LYS A 276 24.30 -33.64 9.84
C LYS A 276 23.14 -33.74 10.84
N ASP A 277 22.83 -32.68 11.58
CA ASP A 277 21.77 -32.64 12.58
C ASP A 277 20.63 -31.71 12.09
N ILE A 278 20.53 -31.46 10.77
CA ILE A 278 19.49 -30.62 10.20
C ILE A 278 18.15 -31.35 10.20
N ALA A 279 17.15 -30.64 10.70
CA ALA A 279 15.73 -30.91 10.49
C ALA A 279 15.12 -29.83 9.58
N LEU A 280 14.38 -30.23 8.55
CA LEU A 280 13.77 -29.37 7.54
C LEU A 280 12.26 -29.55 7.53
N VAL A 281 11.54 -28.47 7.26
CA VAL A 281 10.13 -28.48 6.91
C VAL A 281 9.93 -27.72 5.61
N GLN A 282 9.06 -28.26 4.75
CA GLN A 282 8.70 -27.68 3.46
C GLN A 282 7.18 -27.57 3.33
N TRP A 283 6.71 -26.44 2.87
CA TRP A 283 5.35 -26.21 2.41
C TRP A 283 5.38 -25.91 0.92
N ILE A 284 4.67 -26.69 0.11
CA ILE A 284 4.57 -26.56 -1.34
C ILE A 284 3.12 -26.17 -1.69
N PRO A 285 2.81 -24.88 -1.79
CA PRO A 285 1.45 -24.42 -2.04
C PRO A 285 0.99 -24.70 -3.47
N ASN A 286 -0.29 -25.02 -3.62
CA ASN A 286 -0.98 -25.07 -4.90
C ASN A 286 -1.55 -23.68 -5.20
N ILE A 287 -0.84 -22.88 -5.98
CA ILE A 287 -1.18 -21.50 -6.27
C ILE A 287 -2.34 -21.44 -7.27
N PRO A 288 -3.49 -20.83 -6.93
CA PRO A 288 -4.68 -20.85 -7.80
C PRO A 288 -4.51 -20.03 -9.09
N LYS A 289 -3.79 -18.93 -9.03
CA LYS A 289 -3.53 -18.00 -10.15
C LYS A 289 -2.14 -17.41 -10.02
N SER A 290 -1.36 -17.38 -11.10
CA SER A 290 -0.04 -16.72 -11.09
C SER A 290 -0.18 -15.25 -10.69
N GLY A 291 0.69 -14.80 -9.77
CA GLY A 291 0.69 -13.42 -9.28
C GLY A 291 1.44 -13.23 -7.98
N LYS A 292 1.31 -12.03 -7.43
CA LYS A 292 1.93 -11.66 -6.17
C LYS A 292 1.06 -12.05 -4.98
N TYR A 293 1.68 -12.78 -4.04
CA TYR A 293 1.06 -13.22 -2.80
C TYR A 293 1.89 -12.79 -1.60
N PRO A 294 1.26 -12.19 -0.56
CA PRO A 294 1.90 -12.05 0.73
C PRO A 294 2.08 -13.43 1.37
N VAL A 295 3.24 -13.65 1.97
CA VAL A 295 3.57 -14.90 2.68
C VAL A 295 3.57 -14.62 4.17
N TYR A 296 2.85 -15.45 4.91
CA TYR A 296 2.80 -15.45 6.37
C TYR A 296 3.16 -16.81 6.90
N VAL A 297 3.76 -16.83 8.08
CA VAL A 297 4.03 -18.06 8.85
C VAL A 297 3.47 -17.94 10.26
N CYS A 298 3.20 -19.06 10.92
CA CYS A 298 2.94 -19.09 12.34
C CYS A 298 3.85 -20.12 13.04
N TYR A 299 4.05 -19.91 14.33
CA TYR A 299 4.91 -20.72 15.20
C TYR A 299 4.58 -20.45 16.67
N GLN A 300 5.18 -21.18 17.60
CA GLN A 300 5.08 -20.91 19.03
C GLN A 300 6.33 -20.20 19.55
N SER A 301 6.16 -19.29 20.51
CA SER A 301 7.26 -18.59 21.18
C SER A 301 7.52 -19.19 22.54
N PHE A 302 8.77 -19.59 22.77
CA PHE A 302 9.26 -20.11 24.06
C PHE A 302 10.29 -19.14 24.64
N LYS A 303 10.54 -19.24 25.93
CA LYS A 303 11.57 -18.42 26.62
C LYS A 303 12.95 -18.54 25.99
N ASN A 304 13.26 -19.71 25.43
CA ASN A 304 14.53 -20.04 24.79
C ASN A 304 14.40 -20.20 23.27
N SER A 305 13.40 -19.60 22.63
CA SER A 305 13.28 -19.60 21.17
C SER A 305 14.49 -18.97 20.49
N SER A 306 14.76 -19.41 19.25
CA SER A 306 15.81 -18.85 18.40
C SER A 306 15.44 -17.47 17.89
N GLU A 307 16.45 -16.57 17.79
CA GLU A 307 16.28 -15.20 17.29
C GLU A 307 16.53 -15.07 15.77
N ASP A 308 16.97 -16.13 15.12
CA ASP A 308 17.46 -16.11 13.75
C ASP A 308 17.01 -17.32 12.92
N VAL A 309 15.77 -17.77 13.14
CA VAL A 309 15.17 -18.83 12.31
C VAL A 309 15.01 -18.34 10.89
N THR A 310 15.59 -19.05 9.93
CA THR A 310 15.59 -18.64 8.53
C THR A 310 14.58 -19.41 7.72
N TYR A 311 13.64 -18.71 7.12
CA TYR A 311 12.72 -19.19 6.11
C TYR A 311 13.28 -18.88 4.72
N GLU A 312 13.35 -19.88 3.86
CA GLU A 312 13.69 -19.73 2.46
C GLU A 312 12.44 -19.81 1.62
N ILE A 313 12.15 -18.74 0.89
CA ILE A 313 10.97 -18.60 0.06
C ILE A 313 11.40 -18.71 -1.39
N TYR A 314 11.04 -19.85 -2.01
CA TYR A 314 11.25 -20.12 -3.43
C TYR A 314 10.08 -19.51 -4.21
N HIS A 315 10.39 -18.64 -5.13
CA HIS A 315 9.40 -17.89 -5.93
C HIS A 315 9.96 -17.64 -7.35
N SER A 316 9.14 -17.10 -8.23
CA SER A 316 9.51 -16.95 -9.65
C SER A 316 10.74 -16.06 -9.91
N GLY A 317 11.08 -15.20 -8.97
CA GLY A 317 12.29 -14.34 -9.05
C GLY A 317 13.54 -14.99 -8.49
N GLY A 318 13.44 -16.18 -7.87
CA GLY A 318 14.56 -16.89 -7.23
C GLY A 318 14.24 -17.32 -5.80
N VAL A 319 15.23 -17.27 -4.93
CA VAL A 319 15.07 -17.61 -3.51
C VAL A 319 15.33 -16.39 -2.65
N THR A 320 14.42 -16.11 -1.72
CA THR A 320 14.60 -15.06 -0.72
C THR A 320 14.65 -15.66 0.68
N SER A 321 15.75 -15.38 1.39
CA SER A 321 15.94 -15.81 2.79
C SER A 321 15.45 -14.74 3.74
N VAL A 322 14.54 -15.11 4.65
CA VAL A 322 13.96 -14.23 5.66
C VAL A 322 14.21 -14.79 7.05
N SER A 323 14.84 -14.01 7.91
CA SER A 323 15.10 -14.36 9.31
C SER A 323 13.96 -13.89 10.20
N VAL A 324 13.46 -14.77 11.07
CA VAL A 324 12.39 -14.50 12.04
C VAL A 324 12.93 -14.68 13.46
N ASN A 325 12.70 -13.68 14.31
CA ASN A 325 12.96 -13.78 15.74
C ASN A 325 11.76 -14.42 16.44
N GLN A 326 11.83 -15.72 16.69
CA GLN A 326 10.74 -16.49 17.29
C GLN A 326 10.55 -16.27 18.82
N LYS A 327 11.34 -15.37 19.44
CA LYS A 327 11.09 -14.95 20.84
C LYS A 327 9.87 -14.04 20.96
N MET A 328 9.32 -13.58 19.84
CA MET A 328 8.15 -12.71 19.80
C MET A 328 7.15 -13.18 18.75
N GLY A 329 5.89 -12.78 18.90
CA GLY A 329 4.84 -12.98 17.91
C GLY A 329 4.33 -14.43 17.74
N GLY A 330 4.63 -15.34 18.67
CA GLY A 330 4.10 -16.72 18.63
C GLY A 330 2.57 -16.76 18.68
N GLY A 331 1.97 -17.75 18.00
CA GLY A 331 0.52 -17.98 17.95
C GLY A 331 -0.25 -16.95 17.13
N THR A 332 0.39 -16.30 16.14
CA THR A 332 -0.27 -15.41 15.18
C THR A 332 0.41 -15.51 13.81
N TRP A 333 -0.26 -14.98 12.78
CA TRP A 333 0.34 -14.84 11.45
C TRP A 333 1.41 -13.77 11.44
N VAL A 334 2.61 -14.12 10.99
CA VAL A 334 3.79 -13.25 10.86
C VAL A 334 4.12 -13.06 9.41
N TYR A 335 4.07 -11.82 8.93
CA TYR A 335 4.32 -11.46 7.54
C TYR A 335 5.82 -11.51 7.20
N LEU A 336 6.17 -12.23 6.13
CA LEU A 336 7.54 -12.40 5.67
C LEU A 336 7.90 -11.58 4.41
N GLY A 337 6.91 -11.14 3.66
CA GLY A 337 7.10 -10.43 2.40
C GLY A 337 6.04 -10.79 1.37
N GLU A 338 6.07 -10.10 0.23
CA GLU A 338 5.20 -10.34 -0.93
C GLU A 338 6.05 -10.82 -2.10
N TYR A 339 5.71 -11.98 -2.67
CA TYR A 339 6.49 -12.65 -3.71
C TYR A 339 5.61 -13.09 -4.86
N GLU A 340 6.22 -13.18 -6.05
CA GLU A 340 5.55 -13.63 -7.26
C GLU A 340 5.62 -15.16 -7.37
N PHE A 341 4.46 -15.82 -7.51
CA PHE A 341 4.35 -17.26 -7.69
C PHE A 341 3.68 -17.60 -9.02
N GLU A 342 4.03 -18.74 -9.59
CA GLU A 342 3.36 -19.31 -10.76
C GLU A 342 2.18 -20.19 -10.31
N ALA A 343 1.11 -20.27 -11.11
CA ALA A 343 -0.03 -21.12 -10.82
C ALA A 343 0.36 -22.60 -10.74
N GLY A 344 -0.30 -23.33 -9.85
CA GLY A 344 -0.05 -24.76 -9.61
C GLY A 344 1.01 -25.02 -8.55
N MET A 345 1.33 -26.29 -8.38
CA MET A 345 2.36 -26.79 -7.47
C MET A 345 3.68 -26.98 -8.20
N SER A 346 4.77 -26.55 -7.59
CA SER A 346 6.11 -26.78 -8.13
C SER A 346 7.16 -26.62 -7.04
N ASP A 347 8.34 -27.19 -7.23
CA ASP A 347 9.52 -26.99 -6.37
C ASP A 347 10.04 -25.55 -6.38
N LYS A 348 9.54 -24.75 -7.34
CA LYS A 348 9.81 -23.30 -7.43
C LYS A 348 8.82 -22.45 -6.62
N ASN A 349 7.75 -23.04 -6.14
CA ASN A 349 6.74 -22.43 -5.27
C ASN A 349 6.80 -23.11 -3.91
N MET A 350 7.77 -22.77 -3.07
CA MET A 350 8.01 -23.50 -1.83
C MET A 350 8.44 -22.55 -0.72
N ILE A 351 7.99 -22.81 0.48
CA ILE A 351 8.50 -22.17 1.70
C ILE A 351 9.21 -23.26 2.50
N MET A 352 10.48 -23.04 2.85
CA MET A 352 11.30 -23.98 3.59
C MET A 352 11.88 -23.34 4.83
N VAL A 353 11.97 -24.08 5.92
CA VAL A 353 12.64 -23.68 7.14
C VAL A 353 13.49 -24.81 7.69
N SER A 354 14.60 -24.46 8.33
CA SER A 354 15.46 -25.42 9.01
C SER A 354 15.73 -25.01 10.46
N ASN A 355 16.18 -25.96 11.26
CA ASN A 355 16.65 -25.70 12.62
C ASN A 355 18.05 -25.10 12.69
N MET A 356 18.65 -24.72 11.57
CA MET A 356 19.95 -24.05 11.55
C MET A 356 19.88 -22.67 12.20
N SER A 357 20.79 -22.40 13.14
CA SER A 357 20.86 -21.12 13.86
C SER A 357 22.29 -20.85 14.33
N ARG A 358 22.63 -19.58 14.54
CA ARG A 358 23.92 -19.16 15.10
C ARG A 358 24.14 -19.67 16.52
N ARG A 359 23.07 -19.91 17.27
CA ARG A 359 23.11 -20.45 18.63
C ARG A 359 22.54 -21.86 18.64
N ARG A 360 23.28 -22.86 19.18
CA ARG A 360 22.81 -24.22 19.29
C ARG A 360 21.97 -24.43 20.56
N GLY A 361 20.91 -25.23 20.43
CA GLY A 361 20.08 -25.69 21.56
C GLY A 361 18.93 -24.76 21.94
N ASN A 362 18.73 -23.66 21.20
CA ASN A 362 17.51 -22.88 21.29
C ASN A 362 16.37 -23.64 20.61
N MET A 363 15.12 -23.32 20.94
CA MET A 363 13.96 -23.91 20.27
C MET A 363 13.63 -23.21 18.97
N VAL A 364 13.37 -23.99 17.94
CA VAL A 364 12.77 -23.58 16.68
C VAL A 364 11.39 -24.22 16.64
N SER A 365 10.37 -23.43 16.35
CA SER A 365 8.99 -23.90 16.20
C SER A 365 8.47 -23.60 14.81
N VAL A 366 7.67 -24.52 14.28
CA VAL A 366 6.94 -24.37 13.00
C VAL A 366 5.52 -24.86 13.18
N ASP A 367 4.63 -24.34 12.31
CA ASP A 367 3.21 -24.65 12.37
C ASP A 367 2.64 -24.49 10.94
N GLY A 368 1.95 -23.40 10.61
CA GLY A 368 1.32 -23.17 9.33
C GLY A 368 1.95 -22.06 8.48
N VAL A 369 1.62 -22.09 7.20
CA VAL A 369 1.94 -21.07 6.21
C VAL A 369 0.67 -20.60 5.53
N ARG A 370 0.55 -19.29 5.30
CA ARG A 370 -0.55 -18.66 4.58
C ARG A 370 -0.02 -17.79 3.45
N LEU A 371 -0.56 -17.96 2.26
CA LEU A 371 -0.31 -17.11 1.09
C LEU A 371 -1.62 -16.43 0.69
N GLY A 372 -1.61 -15.12 0.55
CA GLY A 372 -2.80 -14.34 0.20
C GLY A 372 -3.55 -13.79 1.43
N SER A 373 -4.69 -13.14 1.16
CA SER A 373 -5.59 -12.57 2.18
C SER A 373 -6.88 -13.36 2.34
N GLY A 374 -7.47 -13.81 1.25
CA GLY A 374 -8.68 -14.61 1.23
C GLY A 374 -9.98 -13.85 1.51
N MET A 375 -11.05 -14.60 1.54
CA MET A 375 -12.40 -14.12 1.87
C MET A 375 -12.62 -14.16 3.38
N GLY A 376 -13.49 -13.27 3.87
CA GLY A 376 -13.92 -13.28 5.27
C GLY A 376 -14.65 -14.57 5.61
N ASN A 377 -14.21 -15.24 6.69
CA ASN A 377 -14.68 -16.56 7.09
C ASN A 377 -15.26 -16.60 8.53
N ILE A 378 -15.46 -15.43 9.14
CA ILE A 378 -16.03 -15.33 10.49
C ILE A 378 -17.54 -15.16 10.37
N ILE A 379 -18.31 -16.06 11.02
CA ILE A 379 -19.76 -16.01 11.05
C ILE A 379 -20.24 -15.12 12.20
N ARG A 380 -21.20 -14.24 11.90
CA ARG A 380 -22.01 -13.50 12.88
C ARG A 380 -23.46 -13.51 12.41
N GLY A 381 -24.39 -13.76 13.36
CA GLY A 381 -25.81 -13.86 13.06
C GLY A 381 -26.18 -14.88 11.99
N GLY A 382 -25.42 -15.97 11.87
CA GLY A 382 -25.64 -17.07 10.92
C GLY A 382 -25.12 -16.79 9.50
N SER A 383 -24.36 -15.73 9.27
CA SER A 383 -23.79 -15.41 7.95
C SER A 383 -22.37 -14.85 8.03
N ILE A 384 -21.59 -15.06 6.97
CA ILE A 384 -20.31 -14.38 6.74
C ILE A 384 -20.54 -13.00 6.10
N SER A 385 -19.52 -12.16 6.03
CA SER A 385 -19.61 -10.82 5.43
C SER A 385 -19.86 -10.82 3.93
N GLY A 386 -19.46 -11.89 3.23
CA GLY A 386 -19.42 -11.99 1.77
C GLY A 386 -18.33 -11.10 1.12
N MET A 387 -17.43 -10.53 1.94
CA MET A 387 -16.35 -9.65 1.48
C MET A 387 -14.97 -10.30 1.65
N PRO A 388 -13.97 -9.84 0.88
CA PRO A 388 -12.59 -10.18 1.16
C PRO A 388 -12.18 -9.68 2.56
N ARG A 389 -11.26 -10.41 3.21
CA ARG A 389 -10.81 -10.09 4.57
C ARG A 389 -10.24 -8.69 4.71
N TRP A 390 -9.58 -8.16 3.67
CA TRP A 390 -9.09 -6.77 3.65
C TRP A 390 -10.19 -5.70 3.73
N ALA A 391 -11.44 -6.06 3.39
CA ALA A 391 -12.59 -5.16 3.49
C ALA A 391 -13.34 -5.28 4.83
N GLU A 392 -13.05 -6.29 5.63
CA GLU A 392 -13.67 -6.50 6.95
C GLU A 392 -13.03 -5.62 8.04
N ALA A 393 -13.77 -5.43 9.12
CA ALA A 393 -13.31 -4.74 10.32
C ALA A 393 -12.18 -5.51 11.05
N ALA A 394 -11.31 -4.78 11.73
CA ALA A 394 -10.11 -5.32 12.38
C ALA A 394 -10.40 -6.48 13.35
N LYS A 395 -11.53 -6.44 14.05
CA LYS A 395 -11.89 -7.49 15.01
C LYS A 395 -11.97 -8.89 14.38
N TYR A 396 -12.42 -9.02 13.12
CA TYR A 396 -12.51 -10.32 12.45
C TYR A 396 -11.12 -10.80 12.00
N SER A 397 -10.28 -9.90 11.52
CA SER A 397 -8.87 -10.19 11.28
C SER A 397 -8.15 -10.60 12.56
N CYS A 398 -8.42 -9.97 13.71
CA CYS A 398 -7.87 -10.35 14.99
C CYS A 398 -8.26 -11.77 15.40
N GLN A 399 -9.51 -12.18 15.21
CA GLN A 399 -9.98 -13.54 15.47
C GLN A 399 -9.28 -14.56 14.56
N TRP A 400 -9.23 -14.30 13.26
CA TRP A 400 -8.53 -15.14 12.30
C TRP A 400 -7.02 -15.23 12.57
N ASN A 401 -6.41 -14.18 13.10
CA ASN A 401 -4.99 -14.10 13.43
C ASN A 401 -4.65 -14.67 14.81
N GLY A 402 -5.56 -15.39 15.49
CA GLY A 402 -5.28 -16.07 16.74
C GLY A 402 -5.10 -15.16 17.96
N LEU A 403 -5.68 -13.97 17.95
CA LEU A 403 -5.69 -13.12 19.13
C LEU A 403 -6.78 -13.61 20.11
N PRO A 404 -6.64 -13.35 21.45
CA PRO A 404 -7.64 -13.71 22.43
C PRO A 404 -8.97 -12.98 22.19
N ASP A 405 -10.08 -13.61 22.58
CA ASP A 405 -11.43 -13.04 22.47
C ASP A 405 -11.59 -11.72 23.23
N SER A 406 -10.88 -11.55 24.34
CA SER A 406 -10.82 -10.29 25.10
C SER A 406 -10.34 -9.08 24.28
N ILE A 407 -9.66 -9.30 23.14
CA ILE A 407 -9.22 -8.28 22.21
C ILE A 407 -10.34 -7.94 21.24
N TYR A 408 -10.92 -8.92 20.53
CA TYR A 408 -11.86 -8.70 19.45
C TYR A 408 -13.35 -8.76 19.88
N SER A 409 -13.66 -9.25 21.05
CA SER A 409 -15.02 -9.31 21.64
C SER A 409 -15.11 -8.56 22.97
N SER A 410 -14.32 -7.48 23.12
CA SER A 410 -14.18 -6.76 24.40
C SER A 410 -15.47 -6.11 24.92
N ILE A 411 -16.49 -5.95 24.07
CA ILE A 411 -17.87 -5.54 24.43
C ILE A 411 -18.81 -6.51 23.74
N GLU A 412 -19.22 -7.55 24.43
CA GLU A 412 -19.93 -8.70 23.88
C GLU A 412 -21.23 -8.35 23.11
N SER A 413 -21.92 -7.30 23.52
CA SER A 413 -23.17 -6.86 22.89
C SER A 413 -22.99 -5.84 21.75
N ASP A 414 -21.77 -5.33 21.52
CA ASP A 414 -21.52 -4.21 20.61
C ASP A 414 -20.31 -4.50 19.68
N GLU A 415 -20.60 -5.01 18.49
CA GLU A 415 -19.61 -5.33 17.47
C GLU A 415 -18.86 -4.09 16.99
N TYR A 416 -19.56 -2.94 16.88
CA TYR A 416 -18.94 -1.67 16.45
C TYR A 416 -17.89 -1.16 17.45
N ARG A 417 -18.26 -1.10 18.75
CA ARG A 417 -17.32 -0.64 19.78
C ARG A 417 -16.19 -1.66 20.01
N SER A 418 -16.48 -2.96 19.91
CA SER A 418 -15.47 -4.01 19.98
C SER A 418 -14.43 -3.84 18.87
N ASP A 419 -14.86 -3.48 17.64
CA ASP A 419 -13.92 -3.20 16.55
C ASP A 419 -13.02 -1.99 16.84
N ILE A 420 -13.57 -0.87 17.32
CA ILE A 420 -12.79 0.32 17.68
C ILE A 420 -11.71 -0.01 18.71
N TYR A 421 -12.04 -0.81 19.73
CA TYR A 421 -11.09 -1.17 20.79
C TYR A 421 -10.13 -2.27 20.37
N SER A 422 -10.49 -3.17 19.45
CA SER A 422 -9.62 -4.25 19.00
C SER A 422 -8.33 -3.72 18.38
N ARG A 423 -8.38 -2.62 17.67
CA ARG A 423 -7.25 -2.03 16.93
C ARG A 423 -6.07 -1.68 17.84
N PRO A 424 -6.19 -0.76 18.84
CA PRO A 424 -5.09 -0.46 19.75
C PRO A 424 -4.82 -1.59 20.76
N LYS A 425 -5.83 -2.39 21.14
CA LYS A 425 -5.63 -3.52 22.06
C LYS A 425 -4.80 -4.64 21.45
N THR A 426 -4.88 -4.84 20.12
CA THR A 426 -4.02 -5.76 19.38
C THR A 426 -2.54 -5.39 19.53
N VAL A 427 -2.23 -4.10 19.42
CA VAL A 427 -0.85 -3.61 19.63
C VAL A 427 -0.38 -3.85 21.05
N ASN A 428 -1.25 -3.64 22.04
CA ASN A 428 -0.94 -3.92 23.45
C ASN A 428 -0.73 -5.41 23.73
N GLU A 429 -1.51 -6.28 23.06
CA GLU A 429 -1.41 -7.74 23.18
C GLU A 429 -0.12 -8.27 22.54
N LEU A 430 0.13 -7.87 21.31
CA LEU A 430 1.36 -8.27 20.61
C LEU A 430 2.60 -7.65 21.26
N GLY A 431 2.48 -6.41 21.77
CA GLY A 431 3.60 -5.65 22.35
C GLY A 431 3.87 -5.95 23.83
N GLY A 432 2.92 -6.57 24.55
CA GLY A 432 3.09 -6.88 25.98
C GLY A 432 4.31 -7.77 26.23
N GLY A 433 5.06 -7.48 27.30
CA GLY A 433 6.34 -8.11 27.62
C GLY A 433 7.56 -7.48 26.96
N SER A 434 7.37 -6.68 25.90
CA SER A 434 8.48 -5.97 25.25
C SER A 434 9.04 -4.83 26.11
N VAL A 435 10.20 -4.30 25.70
CA VAL A 435 10.84 -3.16 26.35
C VAL A 435 9.94 -1.91 26.42
N TYR A 436 9.00 -1.77 25.47
CA TYR A 436 8.08 -0.64 25.39
C TYR A 436 6.75 -0.85 26.12
N ILE A 437 6.36 -2.10 26.40
CA ILE A 437 5.16 -2.47 27.20
C ILE A 437 5.55 -3.53 28.26
N PRO A 438 6.46 -3.19 29.22
CA PRO A 438 7.11 -4.20 30.06
C PRO A 438 6.23 -4.76 31.18
N ASN A 439 5.18 -4.03 31.61
CA ASN A 439 4.36 -4.39 32.76
C ASN A 439 3.02 -5.02 32.37
N ARG A 440 2.95 -5.61 31.18
CA ARG A 440 1.81 -6.36 30.65
C ARG A 440 2.33 -7.62 30.00
N SER A 441 1.71 -8.76 30.23
CA SER A 441 1.97 -9.97 29.43
C SER A 441 1.44 -9.82 28.01
N GLY A 442 2.12 -10.46 27.07
CA GLY A 442 1.79 -10.43 25.66
C GLY A 442 2.82 -11.21 24.84
N ARG A 443 3.01 -10.82 23.57
CA ARG A 443 3.84 -11.57 22.61
C ARG A 443 5.18 -10.92 22.27
N ASN A 444 5.66 -10.00 23.10
CA ASN A 444 6.99 -9.38 23.10
C ASN A 444 7.37 -8.53 21.86
N VAL A 445 6.46 -8.23 20.95
CA VAL A 445 6.78 -7.41 19.76
C VAL A 445 7.02 -5.95 20.17
N PRO A 446 8.20 -5.35 19.92
CA PRO A 446 8.55 -4.04 20.46
C PRO A 446 7.98 -2.88 19.59
N PHE A 447 6.66 -2.74 19.54
CA PHE A 447 6.02 -1.61 18.88
C PHE A 447 6.35 -0.30 19.58
N GLU A 448 6.70 0.72 18.78
CA GLU A 448 7.04 2.06 19.27
C GLU A 448 5.90 3.06 19.16
N ILE A 449 5.05 2.91 18.15
CA ILE A 449 3.90 3.78 17.89
C ILE A 449 2.71 2.98 17.35
N TYR A 450 1.52 3.54 17.55
CA TYR A 450 0.30 3.14 16.88
C TYR A 450 -0.37 4.35 16.22
N MET A 451 -0.76 4.24 14.96
CA MET A 451 -1.46 5.30 14.25
C MET A 451 -2.68 4.77 13.48
N ALA A 452 -3.82 5.42 13.68
CA ALA A 452 -5.04 5.17 12.92
C ALA A 452 -5.25 6.30 11.91
N PHE A 453 -5.51 5.93 10.65
CA PHE A 453 -5.76 6.85 9.54
C PHE A 453 -7.22 6.79 9.15
N HIS A 454 -7.89 7.93 9.26
CA HIS A 454 -9.32 8.10 9.02
C HIS A 454 -9.60 9.22 8.02
N THR A 455 -10.86 9.38 7.65
CA THR A 455 -11.38 10.58 7.00
C THR A 455 -12.58 11.08 7.77
N ASP A 456 -12.57 12.36 8.12
CA ASP A 456 -13.58 12.97 8.98
C ASP A 456 -14.89 13.27 8.24
N ALA A 457 -15.92 13.59 9.01
CA ALA A 457 -17.16 14.12 8.53
C ALA A 457 -17.08 15.66 8.41
N GLY A 458 -17.86 16.21 7.52
CA GLY A 458 -17.97 17.66 7.31
C GLY A 458 -17.95 18.02 5.83
N TYR A 459 -18.62 19.10 5.48
CA TYR A 459 -18.73 19.53 4.10
C TYR A 459 -18.70 21.06 4.00
N SER A 460 -18.31 21.57 2.85
CA SER A 460 -18.32 22.99 2.51
C SER A 460 -19.34 23.30 1.43
N LYS A 461 -20.26 24.22 1.68
CA LYS A 461 -21.21 24.69 0.67
C LYS A 461 -20.56 25.51 -0.46
N THR A 462 -19.34 25.97 -0.24
CA THR A 462 -18.56 26.76 -1.19
C THR A 462 -17.43 26.01 -1.86
N ASP A 463 -17.43 24.67 -1.79
CA ASP A 463 -16.40 23.77 -2.32
C ASP A 463 -14.97 24.05 -1.82
N ASN A 464 -14.85 24.60 -0.59
CA ASN A 464 -13.58 24.75 0.09
C ASN A 464 -13.14 23.43 0.73
N LEU A 465 -11.84 23.23 0.85
CA LEU A 465 -11.27 22.11 1.57
C LEU A 465 -11.60 22.15 3.05
N ILE A 466 -12.03 21.05 3.62
CA ILE A 466 -12.13 20.83 5.07
C ILE A 466 -10.73 20.59 5.62
N GLY A 467 -9.99 19.66 5.03
CA GLY A 467 -8.60 19.35 5.33
C GLY A 467 -8.40 18.51 6.58
N PRO A 468 -7.12 18.16 6.87
CA PRO A 468 -6.78 17.18 7.88
C PRO A 468 -6.88 17.68 9.32
N LEU A 469 -6.96 16.71 10.25
CA LEU A 469 -7.01 16.93 11.69
C LEU A 469 -6.15 15.88 12.39
N SER A 470 -5.33 16.29 13.34
CA SER A 470 -4.53 15.38 14.17
C SER A 470 -5.14 15.26 15.56
N ILE A 471 -5.30 14.04 16.08
CA ILE A 471 -5.98 13.76 17.36
C ILE A 471 -5.10 12.88 18.23
N CYS A 472 -4.96 13.26 19.51
CA CYS A 472 -4.32 12.46 20.54
C CYS A 472 -5.19 12.40 21.80
N THR A 473 -4.85 11.51 22.74
CA THR A 473 -5.44 11.43 24.08
C THR A 473 -4.32 11.40 25.14
N THR A 474 -4.23 12.42 25.99
CA THR A 474 -3.24 12.47 27.08
C THR A 474 -3.82 12.13 28.43
N SER A 475 -5.15 12.17 28.58
CA SER A 475 -5.88 12.00 29.85
C SER A 475 -6.35 10.54 30.06
N LYS A 476 -5.43 9.60 30.34
CA LYS A 476 -5.76 8.24 30.79
C LYS A 476 -4.94 7.88 32.02
N GLY A 477 -5.58 7.35 33.05
CA GLY A 477 -4.92 6.96 34.27
C GLY A 477 -4.20 8.14 34.95
N ASP A 478 -2.96 7.94 35.33
CA ASP A 478 -2.07 8.96 35.92
C ASP A 478 -1.32 9.82 34.87
N GLY A 479 -1.71 9.72 33.58
CA GLY A 479 -1.07 10.42 32.47
C GLY A 479 0.18 9.72 31.92
N THR A 480 0.44 8.46 32.32
CA THR A 480 1.56 7.67 31.83
C THR A 480 1.10 6.45 31.03
N MET A 481 1.98 5.90 30.21
CA MET A 481 1.85 4.62 29.52
C MET A 481 2.43 3.50 30.38
N ASN A 482 2.25 2.27 29.97
CA ASN A 482 2.73 1.08 30.68
C ASN A 482 4.23 1.09 31.02
N SER A 483 5.06 1.66 30.15
CA SER A 483 6.50 1.86 30.38
C SER A 483 6.85 3.01 31.33
N GLY A 484 5.87 3.80 31.77
CA GLY A 484 6.06 5.07 32.49
C GLY A 484 6.41 6.27 31.59
N LEU A 485 6.27 6.10 30.27
CA LEU A 485 6.38 7.19 29.30
C LEU A 485 5.17 8.14 29.46
N ASP A 486 5.41 9.48 29.38
CA ASP A 486 4.34 10.46 29.48
C ASP A 486 3.42 10.39 28.23
N ARG A 487 2.10 10.39 28.41
CA ARG A 487 1.13 10.35 27.32
C ARG A 487 1.16 11.60 26.41
N TYR A 488 1.82 12.69 26.82
CA TYR A 488 2.11 13.82 25.96
C TYR A 488 3.05 13.47 24.80
N THR A 489 3.72 12.32 24.80
CA THR A 489 4.44 11.80 23.62
C THR A 489 3.51 11.49 22.46
N SER A 490 2.25 11.09 22.72
CA SER A 490 1.22 11.00 21.66
C SER A 490 0.91 12.38 21.08
N ARG A 491 0.89 13.43 21.92
CA ARG A 491 0.70 14.80 21.42
C ARG A 491 1.92 15.29 20.62
N ASP A 492 3.13 14.91 21.01
CA ASP A 492 4.34 15.22 20.23
C ASP A 492 4.27 14.59 18.81
N LEU A 493 3.86 13.32 18.71
CA LEU A 493 3.64 12.65 17.43
C LEU A 493 2.55 13.36 16.59
N ALA A 494 1.39 13.64 17.22
CA ALA A 494 0.30 14.36 16.57
C ALA A 494 0.71 15.76 16.10
N SER A 495 1.54 16.44 16.87
CA SER A 495 2.07 17.77 16.58
C SER A 495 3.06 17.77 15.40
N LEU A 496 3.92 16.76 15.30
CA LEU A 496 4.83 16.59 14.16
C LEU A 496 4.09 16.25 12.88
N MET A 497 3.04 15.43 12.97
CA MET A 497 2.17 15.14 11.83
C MET A 497 1.44 16.40 11.34
N PHE A 498 0.90 17.18 12.27
CA PHE A 498 0.25 18.46 11.98
C PHE A 498 1.21 19.42 11.24
N GLU A 499 2.42 19.61 11.77
CA GLU A 499 3.42 20.51 11.19
C GLU A 499 3.90 20.03 9.83
N GLY A 500 4.23 18.72 9.72
CA GLY A 500 4.72 18.13 8.49
C GLY A 500 3.72 18.24 7.35
N VAL A 501 2.46 17.89 7.61
CA VAL A 501 1.39 17.96 6.58
C VAL A 501 1.09 19.42 6.21
N SER A 502 0.98 20.33 7.17
CA SER A 502 0.75 21.76 6.89
C SER A 502 1.86 22.37 6.04
N ARG A 503 3.11 21.97 6.25
CA ARG A 503 4.26 22.41 5.45
C ARG A 503 4.26 21.80 4.04
N ASP A 504 4.17 20.46 3.96
CA ASP A 504 4.43 19.72 2.73
C ASP A 504 3.25 19.80 1.75
N MET A 505 2.01 19.89 2.26
CA MET A 505 0.78 19.94 1.45
C MET A 505 0.34 21.35 1.07
N LYS A 506 1.13 22.36 1.40
CA LYS A 506 0.82 23.76 1.07
C LYS A 506 0.58 23.98 -0.43
N LYS A 507 1.29 23.26 -1.30
CA LYS A 507 1.12 23.34 -2.77
C LYS A 507 -0.29 22.96 -3.25
N TYR A 508 -1.03 22.17 -2.46
CA TYR A 508 -2.42 21.79 -2.72
C TYR A 508 -3.44 22.72 -2.04
N GLY A 509 -2.99 23.78 -1.37
CA GLY A 509 -3.84 24.63 -0.54
C GLY A 509 -4.37 23.94 0.71
N LEU A 510 -3.74 22.82 1.11
CA LEU A 510 -4.14 22.02 2.25
C LEU A 510 -3.33 22.41 3.48
N ASP A 511 -4.04 22.60 4.60
CA ASP A 511 -3.46 22.94 5.89
C ASP A 511 -4.26 22.22 6.99
N CYS A 512 -3.59 21.73 8.02
CA CYS A 512 -4.27 21.08 9.14
C CYS A 512 -5.15 22.07 9.88
N ARG A 513 -6.39 21.67 10.18
CA ARG A 513 -7.39 22.52 10.85
C ARG A 513 -7.33 22.50 12.37
N GLY A 514 -6.56 21.58 12.96
CA GLY A 514 -6.37 21.52 14.41
C GLY A 514 -5.53 20.32 14.84
N LEU A 515 -5.12 20.41 16.12
CA LEU A 515 -4.52 19.32 16.88
C LEU A 515 -5.37 19.14 18.14
N TRP A 516 -6.17 18.06 18.19
CA TRP A 516 -7.12 17.85 19.26
C TRP A 516 -6.59 16.86 20.30
N ASN A 517 -6.64 17.25 21.58
CA ASN A 517 -6.49 16.34 22.70
C ASN A 517 -7.89 15.92 23.20
N ARG A 518 -8.39 14.80 22.69
CA ARG A 518 -9.75 14.35 22.91
C ARG A 518 -9.80 12.90 23.35
N ASN A 519 -10.84 12.53 24.09
CA ASN A 519 -11.01 11.19 24.63
C ASN A 519 -11.60 10.21 23.60
N TYR A 520 -10.83 9.81 22.59
CA TYR A 520 -11.19 8.78 21.63
C TYR A 520 -10.61 7.42 22.01
N GLY A 521 -11.38 6.33 21.84
CA GLY A 521 -10.96 4.98 22.20
C GLY A 521 -9.64 4.56 21.54
N GLU A 522 -9.51 4.82 20.28
CA GLU A 522 -8.38 4.40 19.45
C GLU A 522 -7.05 5.08 19.84
N SER A 523 -7.07 6.38 20.15
CA SER A 523 -5.88 7.08 20.63
C SER A 523 -5.64 6.93 22.14
N ARG A 524 -6.67 6.54 22.92
CA ARG A 524 -6.59 6.40 24.37
C ARG A 524 -6.06 5.04 24.80
N GLU A 525 -6.53 3.94 24.15
CA GLU A 525 -6.28 2.59 24.65
C GLU A 525 -4.88 2.05 24.38
N GLY A 526 -4.11 2.68 23.49
CA GLY A 526 -2.72 2.31 23.23
C GLY A 526 -1.81 2.53 24.44
N GLU A 527 -0.88 1.58 24.67
CA GLU A 527 0.18 1.66 25.68
C GLU A 527 1.54 2.07 25.10
N VAL A 528 1.55 2.49 23.85
CA VAL A 528 2.61 3.21 23.14
C VAL A 528 2.03 4.53 22.60
N PRO A 529 2.84 5.50 22.17
CA PRO A 529 2.35 6.75 21.55
C PRO A 529 1.36 6.44 20.44
N SER A 530 0.12 6.92 20.64
CA SER A 530 -1.04 6.55 19.81
C SER A 530 -1.81 7.79 19.37
N ILE A 531 -2.13 7.89 18.06
CA ILE A 531 -2.89 9.00 17.48
C ILE A 531 -3.91 8.50 16.45
N ILE A 532 -4.90 9.36 16.20
CA ILE A 532 -5.77 9.29 15.02
C ILE A 532 -5.39 10.47 14.12
N PHE A 533 -5.29 10.21 12.83
CA PHE A 533 -5.08 11.25 11.83
C PHE A 533 -6.20 11.21 10.79
N GLU A 534 -7.02 12.24 10.81
CA GLU A 534 -8.07 12.49 9.82
C GLU A 534 -7.42 13.14 8.59
N MET A 535 -7.31 12.40 7.50
CA MET A 535 -6.55 12.84 6.32
C MET A 535 -7.28 13.92 5.51
N LEU A 536 -8.58 13.78 5.37
CA LEU A 536 -9.50 14.59 4.58
C LEU A 536 -10.92 14.45 5.14
N SER A 537 -11.93 15.05 4.48
CA SER A 537 -13.33 14.76 4.76
C SER A 537 -13.96 13.96 3.62
N HIS A 538 -14.45 12.73 3.92
CA HIS A 538 -15.16 11.89 2.92
C HIS A 538 -16.54 12.42 2.53
N GLN A 539 -17.07 13.41 3.24
CA GLN A 539 -18.32 14.07 2.92
C GLN A 539 -18.14 15.33 2.07
N ASN A 540 -16.90 15.77 1.85
CA ASN A 540 -16.59 17.01 1.14
C ASN A 540 -16.01 16.74 -0.25
N PHE A 541 -16.71 17.19 -1.29
CA PHE A 541 -16.31 16.92 -2.66
C PHE A 541 -14.92 17.46 -3.02
N ALA A 542 -14.57 18.66 -2.52
CA ALA A 542 -13.24 19.22 -2.76
C ALA A 542 -12.12 18.36 -2.16
N ASP A 543 -12.31 17.81 -0.94
CA ASP A 543 -11.39 16.89 -0.30
C ASP A 543 -11.30 15.58 -1.08
N MET A 544 -12.44 15.05 -1.53
CA MET A 544 -12.48 13.79 -2.29
C MET A 544 -11.83 13.89 -3.66
N ARG A 545 -11.91 15.06 -4.34
CA ARG A 545 -11.17 15.30 -5.58
C ARG A 545 -9.66 15.21 -5.38
N LEU A 546 -9.14 15.82 -4.31
CA LEU A 546 -7.73 15.66 -3.93
C LEU A 546 -7.41 14.22 -3.55
N GLY A 547 -8.27 13.61 -2.72
CA GLY A 547 -8.04 12.29 -2.21
C GLY A 547 -8.03 11.19 -3.27
N TYR A 548 -8.64 11.38 -4.43
CA TYR A 548 -8.54 10.43 -5.56
C TYR A 548 -7.29 10.64 -6.42
N ASP A 549 -6.59 11.76 -6.30
CA ASP A 549 -5.36 12.02 -7.05
C ASP A 549 -4.19 11.16 -6.49
N PRO A 550 -3.60 10.25 -7.29
CA PRO A 550 -2.51 9.40 -6.84
C PRO A 550 -1.24 10.17 -6.46
N GLN A 551 -0.96 11.30 -7.12
CA GLN A 551 0.20 12.14 -6.76
C GLN A 551 0.00 12.81 -5.40
N PHE A 552 -1.21 13.30 -5.11
CA PHE A 552 -1.55 13.81 -3.79
C PHE A 552 -1.41 12.74 -2.71
N LYS A 553 -1.88 11.50 -2.97
CA LYS A 553 -1.72 10.38 -2.03
C LYS A 553 -0.26 10.09 -1.73
N PHE A 554 0.58 10.03 -2.76
CA PHE A 554 2.03 9.84 -2.61
C PHE A 554 2.66 10.94 -1.75
N ASP A 555 2.37 12.21 -2.05
CA ASP A 555 2.95 13.36 -1.34
C ASP A 555 2.49 13.43 0.12
N LEU A 556 1.22 13.16 0.39
CA LEU A 556 0.68 13.13 1.75
C LEU A 556 1.29 11.98 2.57
N CYS A 557 1.37 10.79 2.00
CA CYS A 557 2.00 9.64 2.66
C CYS A 557 3.51 9.85 2.86
N ARG A 558 4.19 10.54 1.94
CA ARG A 558 5.59 10.93 2.15
C ARG A 558 5.76 11.90 3.31
N SER A 559 4.82 12.85 3.48
CA SER A 559 4.81 13.73 4.66
C SER A 559 4.59 12.95 5.96
N PHE A 560 3.70 11.95 5.95
CA PHE A 560 3.49 11.05 7.09
C PHE A 560 4.76 10.27 7.41
N TYR A 561 5.36 9.62 6.42
CA TYR A 561 6.61 8.88 6.58
C TYR A 561 7.71 9.75 7.20
N LYS A 562 7.93 10.97 6.71
CA LYS A 562 8.95 11.89 7.23
C LYS A 562 8.68 12.28 8.69
N SER A 563 7.43 12.53 9.03
CA SER A 563 7.03 12.88 10.40
C SER A 563 7.21 11.71 11.37
N ILE A 564 6.87 10.48 10.95
CA ILE A 564 7.09 9.24 11.71
C ILE A 564 8.60 8.99 11.91
N LEU A 565 9.39 9.08 10.84
CA LEU A 565 10.85 8.92 10.89
C LEU A 565 11.47 9.91 11.88
N LYS A 566 11.13 11.19 11.76
CA LYS A 566 11.62 12.26 12.64
C LYS A 566 11.22 11.99 14.09
N TYR A 567 9.96 11.57 14.32
CA TYR A 567 9.46 11.27 15.65
C TYR A 567 10.24 10.11 16.30
N ILE A 568 10.28 8.94 15.65
CA ILE A 568 10.93 7.75 16.18
C ILE A 568 12.42 8.04 16.47
N CYS A 569 13.14 8.63 15.53
CA CYS A 569 14.55 8.94 15.71
C CYS A 569 14.79 9.91 16.88
N SER A 570 13.89 10.88 17.11
CA SER A 570 13.98 11.81 18.25
C SER A 570 13.71 11.13 19.60
N MET A 571 12.90 10.09 19.63
CA MET A 571 12.63 9.33 20.86
C MET A 571 13.86 8.53 21.34
N HIS A 572 14.83 8.28 20.44
CA HIS A 572 16.08 7.57 20.69
C HIS A 572 17.31 8.48 20.62
N ASP A 573 17.14 9.77 20.41
CA ASP A 573 18.22 10.76 20.27
C ASP A 573 19.25 10.35 19.18
N VAL A 574 18.75 9.89 18.02
CA VAL A 574 19.57 9.49 16.86
C VAL A 574 19.24 10.35 15.64
N GLY A 575 20.27 10.56 14.79
CA GLY A 575 20.08 11.25 13.52
C GLY A 575 19.39 10.37 12.46
N TYR A 576 18.69 11.00 11.52
CA TYR A 576 17.97 10.32 10.44
C TYR A 576 18.32 10.87 9.06
N VAL A 577 18.04 10.08 8.05
CA VAL A 577 18.12 10.42 6.62
C VAL A 577 16.78 10.01 5.97
N VAL A 578 16.24 10.88 5.14
CA VAL A 578 15.00 10.58 4.40
C VAL A 578 15.34 9.77 3.15
N GLN A 579 14.58 8.71 2.85
CA GLN A 579 14.75 7.91 1.63
C GLN A 579 14.61 8.77 0.37
N PRO A 580 15.32 8.43 -0.76
CA PRO A 580 15.25 9.20 -1.99
C PRO A 580 13.88 9.14 -2.68
N LEU A 581 13.69 10.00 -3.67
CA LEU A 581 12.61 9.88 -4.66
C LEU A 581 13.01 8.88 -5.76
N PRO A 582 12.03 8.31 -6.51
CA PRO A 582 12.29 7.43 -7.65
C PRO A 582 13.20 8.10 -8.67
N VAL A 583 13.99 7.28 -9.38
CA VAL A 583 14.80 7.76 -10.50
C VAL A 583 13.93 8.22 -11.66
N LYS A 584 14.49 9.01 -12.55
CA LYS A 584 13.87 9.48 -13.81
C LYS A 584 14.77 9.22 -14.99
N ASP A 585 14.22 9.38 -16.20
CA ASP A 585 14.97 9.24 -17.46
C ASP A 585 15.59 7.85 -17.62
N PHE A 586 14.89 6.82 -17.15
CA PHE A 586 15.37 5.46 -17.22
C PHE A 586 15.41 4.96 -18.66
N SER A 587 16.51 4.34 -19.05
CA SER A 587 16.68 3.72 -20.36
C SER A 587 17.49 2.44 -20.30
N VAL A 588 17.17 1.55 -21.21
CA VAL A 588 17.86 0.31 -21.51
C VAL A 588 18.39 0.44 -22.93
N ASP A 589 19.69 0.37 -23.15
CA ASP A 589 20.30 0.38 -24.49
C ASP A 589 20.94 -0.97 -24.77
N LEU A 590 20.56 -1.61 -25.87
CA LEU A 590 20.98 -2.97 -26.21
C LEU A 590 22.22 -2.94 -27.11
N ASP A 591 23.30 -3.60 -26.68
CA ASP A 591 24.43 -4.01 -27.50
C ASP A 591 24.37 -5.52 -27.78
N GLU A 592 23.83 -5.86 -28.94
CA GLU A 592 23.68 -7.25 -29.36
C GLU A 592 25.01 -7.96 -29.56
N SER A 593 26.05 -7.22 -29.99
CA SER A 593 27.37 -7.77 -30.30
C SER A 593 28.09 -8.30 -29.05
N SER A 594 27.96 -7.60 -27.94
CA SER A 594 28.48 -8.00 -26.63
C SER A 594 27.46 -8.78 -25.77
N ARG A 595 26.21 -8.93 -26.24
CA ARG A 595 25.07 -9.52 -25.49
C ARG A 595 24.87 -8.84 -24.14
N LYS A 596 24.90 -7.51 -24.15
CA LYS A 596 24.71 -6.70 -22.95
C LYS A 596 23.64 -5.65 -23.16
N VAL A 597 23.04 -5.25 -22.07
CA VAL A 597 22.25 -4.02 -21.98
C VAL A 597 23.00 -3.03 -21.09
N HIS A 598 23.02 -1.76 -21.52
CA HIS A 598 23.45 -0.64 -20.70
C HIS A 598 22.22 0.04 -20.12
N LEU A 599 22.08 -0.03 -18.80
CA LEU A 599 21.04 0.67 -18.05
C LEU A 599 21.54 2.06 -17.67
N SER A 600 20.74 3.11 -17.86
CA SER A 600 21.07 4.45 -17.40
C SER A 600 19.84 5.18 -16.86
N TRP A 601 20.05 6.09 -15.89
CA TRP A 601 19.01 6.86 -15.22
C TRP A 601 19.55 8.15 -14.63
N ASN A 602 18.66 9.01 -14.13
CA ASN A 602 19.02 10.21 -13.39
C ASN A 602 18.34 10.21 -12.00
N PRO A 603 18.99 10.77 -10.96
CA PRO A 603 18.35 10.99 -9.67
C PRO A 603 17.27 12.06 -9.75
N THR A 604 16.28 11.96 -8.87
CA THR A 604 15.27 12.98 -8.65
C THR A 604 15.58 13.73 -7.37
N SER A 605 15.72 15.04 -7.42
CA SER A 605 15.92 15.88 -6.23
C SER A 605 14.61 16.10 -5.48
N ASP A 606 14.64 16.00 -4.16
CA ASP A 606 13.52 16.39 -3.30
C ASP A 606 13.73 17.83 -2.82
N PRO A 607 12.91 18.80 -3.24
CA PRO A 607 13.09 20.20 -2.85
C PRO A 607 12.77 20.46 -1.37
N LEU A 608 12.06 19.53 -0.71
CA LEU A 608 11.65 19.65 0.69
C LEU A 608 12.62 18.94 1.65
N GLU A 609 13.52 18.08 1.12
CA GLU A 609 14.39 17.21 1.94
C GLU A 609 15.81 17.11 1.38
N SER A 610 16.71 17.92 1.87
CA SER A 610 18.12 17.91 1.42
C SER A 610 18.86 16.60 1.73
N SER A 611 18.43 15.83 2.73
CA SER A 611 18.99 14.53 3.07
C SER A 611 18.58 13.39 2.11
N ALA A 612 17.58 13.60 1.27
CA ALA A 612 17.00 12.57 0.40
C ALA A 612 17.79 12.31 -0.91
N ASN A 613 19.03 12.77 -0.98
CA ASN A 613 19.88 12.49 -2.15
C ASN A 613 20.35 11.03 -2.15
N PRO A 614 20.29 10.33 -3.30
CA PRO A 614 20.78 8.95 -3.39
C PRO A 614 22.33 8.92 -3.34
N SER A 615 22.87 7.91 -2.68
CA SER A 615 24.31 7.58 -2.66
C SER A 615 24.66 6.37 -3.53
N SER A 616 23.64 5.57 -3.87
CA SER A 616 23.72 4.36 -4.71
C SER A 616 22.33 4.01 -5.22
N TYR A 617 22.21 2.88 -5.91
CA TYR A 617 20.95 2.39 -6.50
C TYR A 617 20.88 0.88 -6.36
N VAL A 618 19.66 0.34 -6.37
CA VAL A 618 19.40 -1.10 -6.46
C VAL A 618 18.75 -1.38 -7.81
N VAL A 619 19.37 -2.25 -8.59
CA VAL A 619 18.83 -2.72 -9.87
C VAL A 619 18.27 -4.12 -9.66
N TYR A 620 16.99 -4.29 -9.97
CA TYR A 620 16.29 -5.56 -9.96
C TYR A 620 16.18 -6.09 -11.38
N THR A 621 16.36 -7.40 -11.57
CA THR A 621 16.26 -8.07 -12.85
C THR A 621 15.19 -9.16 -12.81
N ARG A 622 14.36 -9.23 -13.85
CA ARG A 622 13.37 -10.26 -14.09
C ARG A 622 13.67 -10.96 -15.40
N LYS A 623 13.58 -12.29 -15.42
CA LYS A 623 13.70 -13.12 -16.63
C LYS A 623 12.34 -13.70 -16.98
N GLY A 624 11.87 -13.44 -18.19
CA GLY A 624 10.52 -13.84 -18.59
C GLY A 624 9.42 -13.02 -17.92
N ARG A 625 8.30 -13.66 -17.61
CA ARG A 625 7.04 -13.00 -17.21
C ARG A 625 6.95 -12.67 -15.73
N TYR A 626 7.56 -13.50 -14.87
CA TYR A 626 7.31 -13.49 -13.42
C TYR A 626 8.47 -12.86 -12.65
N GLY A 627 8.31 -12.66 -11.41
CA GLY A 627 9.16 -12.23 -10.31
C GLY A 627 10.53 -11.59 -10.60
N PHE A 628 10.79 -10.48 -9.90
CA PHE A 628 12.14 -9.90 -9.86
C PHE A 628 13.03 -10.64 -8.86
N ASP A 629 14.36 -10.59 -9.09
CA ASP A 629 15.39 -11.07 -8.18
C ASP A 629 15.50 -10.18 -6.91
N ASN A 630 16.41 -10.53 -5.99
CA ASN A 630 16.65 -9.76 -4.77
C ASN A 630 17.43 -8.44 -4.99
N GLY A 631 17.75 -8.13 -6.23
CA GLY A 631 18.44 -6.90 -6.63
C GLY A 631 19.93 -6.90 -6.45
N ARG A 632 20.59 -5.91 -7.06
CA ARG A 632 22.03 -5.68 -7.02
C ARG A 632 22.32 -4.20 -6.77
N VAL A 633 23.19 -3.89 -5.79
CA VAL A 633 23.63 -2.51 -5.53
C VAL A 633 24.58 -2.03 -6.61
N VAL A 634 24.30 -0.84 -7.15
CA VAL A 634 25.10 -0.16 -8.17
C VAL A 634 25.47 1.23 -7.67
N ARG A 635 26.74 1.60 -7.84
CA ARG A 635 27.24 2.96 -7.62
C ARG A 635 27.32 3.69 -8.97
N GLY A 636 26.84 4.90 -9.02
CA GLY A 636 26.70 5.66 -10.27
C GLY A 636 25.31 5.54 -10.92
N ILE A 637 25.10 6.25 -12.01
CA ILE A 637 23.80 6.42 -12.68
C ILE A 637 23.61 5.48 -13.87
N GLY A 638 24.29 4.35 -13.89
CA GLY A 638 24.17 3.32 -14.94
C GLY A 638 24.97 2.08 -14.63
N CYS A 639 24.70 1.00 -15.34
CA CYS A 639 25.43 -0.27 -15.27
C CYS A 639 25.17 -1.15 -16.49
N ASP A 640 26.08 -2.07 -16.75
CA ASP A 640 25.93 -3.12 -17.77
C ASP A 640 25.44 -4.43 -17.15
N ILE A 641 24.54 -5.11 -17.87
CA ILE A 641 24.02 -6.43 -17.54
C ILE A 641 24.13 -7.32 -18.77
N SER A 642 24.70 -8.53 -18.61
CA SER A 642 24.72 -9.55 -19.66
C SER A 642 23.35 -10.20 -19.75
N ILE A 643 22.82 -10.38 -20.96
CA ILE A 643 21.56 -11.04 -21.24
C ILE A 643 21.74 -12.16 -22.26
N ASN A 644 20.94 -13.21 -22.14
CA ASN A 644 20.97 -14.34 -23.08
C ASN A 644 19.98 -14.08 -24.23
N PRO A 645 20.31 -14.51 -25.45
CA PRO A 645 19.34 -14.53 -26.54
C PRO A 645 18.11 -15.38 -26.18
N ASP A 646 17.01 -15.11 -26.88
CA ASP A 646 15.72 -15.80 -26.74
C ASP A 646 15.03 -15.69 -25.37
N THR A 647 15.49 -14.79 -24.54
CA THR A 647 14.88 -14.51 -23.22
C THR A 647 14.63 -13.01 -23.07
N ILE A 648 13.41 -12.63 -22.70
CA ILE A 648 13.10 -11.24 -22.34
C ILE A 648 13.63 -10.98 -20.93
N TYR A 649 14.41 -9.91 -20.78
CA TYR A 649 14.83 -9.38 -19.49
C TYR A 649 14.13 -8.08 -19.20
N SER A 650 13.67 -7.91 -17.96
CA SER A 650 13.05 -6.66 -17.50
C SER A 650 13.82 -6.12 -16.29
N PHE A 651 13.84 -4.80 -16.15
CA PHE A 651 14.65 -4.09 -15.17
C PHE A 651 13.84 -3.03 -14.44
N GLN A 652 14.08 -2.90 -13.14
CA GLN A 652 13.63 -1.78 -12.30
C GLN A 652 14.81 -1.21 -11.52
N VAL A 653 14.76 0.08 -11.23
CA VAL A 653 15.79 0.79 -10.46
C VAL A 653 15.16 1.52 -9.30
N CYS A 654 15.70 1.30 -8.10
CA CYS A 654 15.39 2.10 -6.91
C CYS A 654 16.61 2.93 -6.53
N ALA A 655 16.41 4.20 -6.22
CA ALA A 655 17.44 5.03 -5.60
C ALA A 655 17.60 4.63 -4.12
N LEU A 656 18.83 4.68 -3.61
CA LEU A 656 19.19 4.21 -2.26
C LEU A 656 20.11 5.22 -1.55
N ASN A 657 19.85 5.43 -0.25
CA ASN A 657 20.74 6.12 0.69
C ASN A 657 20.69 5.45 2.08
N ASP A 658 21.38 6.03 3.08
CA ASP A 658 21.38 5.51 4.46
C ASP A 658 19.98 5.50 5.11
N GLY A 659 19.01 6.24 4.61
CA GLY A 659 17.64 6.32 5.11
C GLY A 659 16.69 5.29 4.51
N GLY A 660 17.09 4.64 3.40
CA GLY A 660 16.28 3.63 2.74
C GLY A 660 16.30 3.71 1.21
N LYS A 661 15.42 2.93 0.58
CA LYS A 661 15.24 2.91 -0.88
C LYS A 661 13.98 3.68 -1.31
N SER A 662 14.00 4.20 -2.53
CA SER A 662 12.82 4.82 -3.17
C SER A 662 11.79 3.78 -3.61
N PHE A 663 10.62 4.25 -4.05
CA PHE A 663 9.77 3.47 -4.96
C PHE A 663 10.55 3.12 -6.23
N PRO A 664 10.17 2.03 -6.93
CA PRO A 664 10.84 1.63 -8.16
C PRO A 664 10.57 2.61 -9.31
N SER A 665 11.46 2.60 -10.31
CA SER A 665 11.20 3.14 -11.64
C SER A 665 10.07 2.39 -12.33
N GLU A 666 9.66 2.85 -13.50
CA GLU A 666 8.96 2.02 -14.46
C GLU A 666 9.78 0.76 -14.81
N THR A 667 9.10 -0.28 -15.30
CA THR A 667 9.74 -1.52 -15.77
C THR A 667 10.10 -1.38 -17.24
N LEU A 668 11.37 -1.45 -17.57
CA LEU A 668 11.85 -1.48 -18.95
C LEU A 668 12.42 -2.85 -19.28
N SER A 669 12.31 -3.24 -20.56
CA SER A 669 12.66 -4.58 -21.02
C SER A 669 13.56 -4.57 -22.25
N ALA A 670 14.29 -5.67 -22.46
CA ALA A 670 15.10 -5.89 -23.65
C ALA A 670 15.14 -7.38 -24.01
N TYR A 671 15.41 -7.65 -25.29
CA TYR A 671 15.44 -9.00 -25.87
C TYR A 671 16.41 -9.03 -27.02
N ILE A 672 17.17 -10.13 -27.14
CA ILE A 672 18.01 -10.45 -28.30
C ILE A 672 17.34 -11.56 -29.10
N SER A 673 16.96 -11.26 -30.34
CA SER A 673 16.44 -12.24 -31.27
C SER A 673 17.56 -13.11 -31.86
N PRO A 674 17.39 -14.46 -31.93
CA PRO A 674 18.30 -15.32 -32.64
C PRO A 674 18.39 -15.03 -34.14
N ALA A 675 17.33 -14.46 -34.75
CA ALA A 675 17.17 -14.20 -36.19
C ALA A 675 17.12 -12.69 -36.49
N ASN A 676 18.06 -11.94 -36.03
CA ASN A 676 18.05 -10.49 -35.98
C ASN A 676 17.86 -9.77 -37.34
N SER A 677 16.69 -9.14 -37.54
CA SER A 677 16.35 -8.24 -38.65
C SER A 677 16.42 -6.76 -38.23
N GLY A 678 17.02 -6.44 -37.08
CA GLY A 678 17.16 -5.12 -36.50
C GLY A 678 16.40 -4.96 -35.16
N THR A 679 16.74 -3.93 -34.44
CA THR A 679 16.23 -3.66 -33.09
C THR A 679 15.04 -2.72 -33.11
N VAL A 680 13.93 -3.08 -32.45
CA VAL A 680 12.78 -2.22 -32.19
C VAL A 680 13.02 -1.44 -30.88
N LEU A 681 12.77 -0.13 -30.91
CA LEU A 681 12.75 0.70 -29.71
C LEU A 681 11.31 0.82 -29.18
N ILE A 682 11.07 0.33 -27.98
CA ILE A 682 9.81 0.55 -27.26
C ILE A 682 9.97 1.81 -26.41
N VAL A 683 9.10 2.80 -26.57
CA VAL A 683 9.07 4.03 -25.77
C VAL A 683 7.85 4.00 -24.87
N ASN A 684 8.08 3.96 -23.55
CA ASN A 684 7.00 4.02 -22.58
C ASN A 684 6.59 5.49 -22.34
N GLY A 685 5.49 5.93 -22.97
CA GLY A 685 4.87 7.25 -22.82
C GLY A 685 3.63 7.24 -21.94
N PHE A 686 3.23 6.07 -21.40
CA PHE A 686 2.08 5.95 -20.52
C PHE A 686 2.46 6.19 -19.07
N THR A 687 2.45 7.44 -18.65
CA THR A 687 2.81 7.89 -17.30
C THR A 687 1.62 8.39 -16.48
N ARG A 688 0.40 8.37 -17.04
CA ARG A 688 -0.81 8.90 -16.42
C ARG A 688 -1.09 8.24 -15.10
N LEU A 689 -1.19 9.04 -14.05
CA LEU A 689 -1.78 8.76 -12.76
C LEU A 689 -2.77 9.88 -12.45
N GLU A 690 -4.06 9.57 -12.36
CA GLU A 690 -5.12 10.58 -12.24
C GLU A 690 -6.34 9.98 -11.55
N GLY A 691 -7.07 10.80 -10.76
CA GLY A 691 -8.38 10.44 -10.21
C GLY A 691 -9.46 10.33 -11.27
N PRO A 692 -10.68 9.89 -10.89
CA PRO A 692 -11.83 9.78 -11.80
C PRO A 692 -12.24 11.10 -12.41
N ALA A 693 -12.87 11.07 -13.60
CA ALA A 693 -13.58 12.21 -14.15
C ALA A 693 -14.65 12.72 -13.19
N TRP A 694 -14.87 14.01 -13.18
CA TRP A 694 -15.81 14.64 -12.28
C TRP A 694 -16.53 15.85 -12.92
N LYS A 695 -17.70 16.18 -12.34
CA LYS A 695 -18.41 17.43 -12.65
C LYS A 695 -18.60 18.27 -11.39
N ASN A 696 -18.60 19.59 -11.56
CA ASN A 696 -18.90 20.56 -10.51
C ASN A 696 -19.54 21.80 -11.14
N THR A 697 -20.85 21.89 -11.08
CA THR A 697 -21.65 22.99 -11.59
C THR A 697 -22.29 23.77 -10.44
N SER A 698 -23.11 24.75 -10.73
CA SER A 698 -23.89 25.48 -9.70
C SER A 698 -24.86 24.57 -8.93
N THR A 699 -25.38 23.50 -9.56
CA THR A 699 -26.42 22.63 -9.02
C THR A 699 -25.99 21.20 -8.76
N GLU A 700 -24.91 20.73 -9.39
CA GLU A 700 -24.48 19.34 -9.35
C GLU A 700 -23.00 19.21 -9.08
N GLN A 701 -22.60 18.14 -8.41
CA GLN A 701 -21.22 17.75 -8.22
C GLN A 701 -21.07 16.22 -8.06
N GLY A 702 -19.95 15.68 -8.50
CA GLY A 702 -19.65 14.26 -8.30
C GLY A 702 -18.73 13.66 -9.33
N PHE A 703 -18.46 12.36 -9.17
CA PHE A 703 -17.56 11.59 -10.01
C PHE A 703 -18.30 10.79 -11.08
N LEU A 704 -17.69 10.68 -12.26
CA LEU A 704 -18.25 10.08 -13.48
C LEU A 704 -17.43 8.86 -13.88
N LEU A 705 -17.52 7.77 -13.09
CA LEU A 705 -16.71 6.55 -13.29
C LEU A 705 -16.90 5.92 -14.67
N ASP A 706 -18.10 6.05 -15.28
CA ASP A 706 -18.39 5.50 -16.60
C ASP A 706 -17.72 6.30 -17.74
N GLU A 707 -17.46 7.59 -17.50
CA GLU A 707 -16.74 8.40 -18.47
C GLU A 707 -15.23 8.14 -18.40
N ASP A 708 -14.67 8.12 -17.17
CA ASP A 708 -13.28 7.83 -16.92
C ASP A 708 -13.10 7.51 -15.42
N PRO A 709 -12.79 6.28 -15.06
CA PRO A 709 -12.56 5.91 -13.66
C PRO A 709 -11.22 6.42 -13.08
N GLY A 710 -10.44 7.14 -13.89
CA GLY A 710 -9.07 7.51 -13.56
C GLY A 710 -8.10 6.36 -13.78
N VAL A 711 -6.84 6.61 -13.43
CA VAL A 711 -5.77 5.61 -13.46
C VAL A 711 -4.99 5.72 -12.15
N GLN A 712 -5.19 4.75 -11.27
CA GLN A 712 -4.51 4.68 -9.98
C GLN A 712 -3.13 4.01 -10.12
N TYR A 713 -2.30 4.11 -9.09
CA TYR A 713 -1.00 3.43 -9.04
C TYR A 713 -1.19 1.95 -8.69
N GLY A 714 -0.83 1.03 -9.59
CA GLY A 714 -0.99 -0.40 -9.40
C GLY A 714 -2.45 -0.81 -9.16
N LYS A 715 -2.70 -1.63 -8.14
CA LYS A 715 -4.05 -2.07 -7.74
C LYS A 715 -4.78 -0.99 -6.95
N PHE A 716 -6.10 -0.98 -7.05
CA PHE A 716 -6.98 -0.07 -6.31
C PHE A 716 -8.28 -0.77 -5.90
N ALA A 717 -8.60 -0.75 -4.62
CA ALA A 717 -9.80 -1.38 -4.06
C ALA A 717 -10.68 -0.37 -3.28
N GLY A 718 -10.61 0.92 -3.67
CA GLY A 718 -11.27 2.01 -2.93
C GLY A 718 -12.69 2.36 -3.43
N PHE A 719 -13.19 1.79 -4.52
CA PHE A 719 -14.54 2.07 -5.00
C PHE A 719 -15.58 1.14 -4.36
N CYS A 720 -16.70 1.71 -3.89
CA CYS A 720 -17.89 0.94 -3.51
C CYS A 720 -18.90 0.81 -4.66
N GLY A 721 -18.99 1.81 -5.53
CA GLY A 721 -19.94 1.84 -6.65
C GLY A 721 -20.03 3.20 -7.32
N ARG A 722 -20.84 3.31 -8.35
CA ARG A 722 -21.08 4.57 -9.08
C ARG A 722 -21.89 5.54 -8.26
N GLN A 723 -21.59 6.83 -8.37
CA GLN A 723 -22.40 7.87 -7.75
C GLN A 723 -23.81 7.91 -8.35
N LYS A 724 -24.83 7.99 -7.50
CA LYS A 724 -26.25 7.99 -7.86
C LYS A 724 -26.87 9.37 -7.72
N VAL A 725 -26.43 10.16 -6.76
CA VAL A 725 -27.01 11.47 -6.44
C VAL A 725 -25.96 12.56 -6.59
N PHE A 726 -26.22 13.49 -7.50
CA PHE A 726 -25.32 14.60 -7.85
C PHE A 726 -25.79 15.95 -7.33
N SER A 727 -27.07 16.08 -6.95
CA SER A 727 -27.69 17.37 -6.61
C SER A 727 -27.10 17.98 -5.33
N LYS A 728 -26.59 19.21 -5.42
CA LYS A 728 -26.10 19.99 -4.28
C LYS A 728 -27.19 20.40 -3.28
N SER A 729 -28.47 20.31 -3.64
CA SER A 729 -29.56 20.61 -2.71
C SER A 729 -29.60 19.68 -1.49
N ASN A 730 -29.08 18.47 -1.63
CA ASN A 730 -29.03 17.45 -0.58
C ASN A 730 -27.63 17.32 0.06
N MET A 731 -26.81 18.35 -0.07
CA MET A 731 -25.47 18.36 0.53
C MET A 731 -25.52 18.24 2.05
N GLY A 732 -24.67 17.39 2.60
CA GLY A 732 -24.59 17.12 4.04
C GLY A 732 -25.55 16.04 4.55
N SER A 733 -26.36 15.45 3.70
CA SER A 733 -27.16 14.26 4.03
C SER A 733 -26.33 12.99 3.80
N GLU A 734 -26.34 12.07 4.76
CA GLU A 734 -25.72 10.75 4.69
C GLU A 734 -26.73 9.67 4.19
N GLU A 735 -27.97 10.02 3.98
CA GLU A 735 -29.01 9.14 3.49
C GLU A 735 -28.87 8.87 1.98
N SER A 736 -29.62 7.90 1.48
CA SER A 736 -29.61 7.48 0.08
C SER A 736 -29.99 8.56 -0.95
N ASN A 737 -30.52 9.69 -0.50
CA ASN A 737 -30.78 10.87 -1.32
C ASN A 737 -29.72 11.97 -1.19
N GLY A 738 -28.69 11.80 -0.34
CA GLY A 738 -27.64 12.78 -0.10
C GLY A 738 -26.69 12.95 -1.30
N THR A 739 -26.18 14.15 -1.46
CA THR A 739 -25.16 14.44 -2.49
C THR A 739 -23.96 13.51 -2.34
N GLY A 740 -23.55 12.90 -3.43
CA GLY A 740 -22.44 11.93 -3.43
C GLY A 740 -22.89 10.49 -3.18
N TYR A 741 -24.12 10.21 -2.75
CA TYR A 741 -24.58 8.85 -2.51
C TYR A 741 -24.29 7.93 -3.70
N SER A 742 -23.77 6.72 -3.41
CA SER A 742 -23.21 5.79 -4.39
C SER A 742 -23.78 4.38 -4.26
N GLY A 743 -23.65 3.61 -5.32
CA GLY A 743 -24.03 2.20 -5.36
C GLY A 743 -23.07 1.30 -4.57
N SER A 744 -23.27 -0.03 -4.72
CA SER A 744 -22.50 -1.09 -4.05
C SER A 744 -21.89 -2.10 -5.02
N GLU A 745 -22.03 -1.88 -6.32
CA GLU A 745 -21.67 -2.84 -7.37
C GLU A 745 -20.16 -3.08 -7.52
N LEU A 746 -19.31 -2.26 -6.85
CA LEU A 746 -17.85 -2.38 -6.85
C LEU A 746 -17.28 -2.76 -5.48
N GLU A 747 -18.13 -3.01 -4.48
CA GLU A 747 -17.68 -3.45 -3.16
C GLU A 747 -16.90 -4.76 -3.25
N GLY A 748 -15.74 -4.82 -2.60
CA GLY A 748 -14.86 -6.00 -2.60
C GLY A 748 -14.13 -6.28 -3.92
N LYS A 749 -14.27 -5.40 -4.94
CA LYS A 749 -13.58 -5.54 -6.22
C LYS A 749 -12.24 -4.80 -6.22
N ILE A 750 -11.27 -5.45 -6.80
CA ILE A 750 -9.94 -4.90 -7.09
C ILE A 750 -9.94 -4.40 -8.53
N ILE A 751 -9.41 -3.20 -8.74
CA ILE A 751 -9.34 -2.57 -10.06
C ILE A 751 -7.87 -2.30 -10.37
N MET A 752 -7.44 -2.67 -11.58
CA MET A 752 -6.08 -2.40 -12.02
C MET A 752 -5.94 -0.97 -12.55
N GLY A 753 -4.90 -0.29 -12.11
CA GLY A 753 -4.44 0.99 -12.64
C GLY A 753 -3.17 0.86 -13.47
N ASN A 754 -2.27 1.85 -13.37
CA ASN A 754 -1.00 1.84 -14.08
C ASN A 754 0.05 0.99 -13.33
N THR A 755 0.49 -0.10 -13.96
CA THR A 755 1.54 -1.01 -13.44
C THR A 755 2.94 -0.61 -13.89
N PHE A 756 3.06 0.28 -14.88
CA PHE A 756 4.32 0.70 -15.49
C PHE A 756 5.14 -0.46 -16.10
N ASP A 757 4.52 -1.58 -16.49
CA ASP A 757 5.19 -2.80 -17.01
C ASP A 757 4.78 -3.15 -18.45
N TYR A 758 4.45 -2.16 -19.26
CA TYR A 758 3.95 -2.36 -20.63
C TYR A 758 5.03 -2.71 -21.66
N PRO A 759 6.29 -2.25 -21.54
CA PRO A 759 7.36 -2.67 -22.45
C PRO A 759 7.58 -4.17 -22.52
N TYR A 760 7.31 -4.91 -21.42
CA TYR A 760 7.31 -6.37 -21.43
C TYR A 760 6.19 -6.93 -22.31
N ILE A 761 4.96 -6.42 -22.21
CA ILE A 761 3.80 -6.90 -22.94
C ILE A 761 3.97 -6.70 -24.46
N HIS A 762 4.43 -5.54 -24.88
CA HIS A 762 4.76 -5.25 -26.28
C HIS A 762 5.95 -6.11 -26.76
N GLY A 763 6.98 -6.20 -25.92
CA GLY A 763 8.17 -7.01 -26.19
C GLY A 763 7.88 -8.50 -26.41
N ALA A 764 6.92 -9.07 -25.67
CA ALA A 764 6.48 -10.44 -25.86
C ALA A 764 5.89 -10.66 -27.27
N GLY A 765 5.09 -9.72 -27.77
CA GLY A 765 4.60 -9.72 -29.14
C GLY A 765 5.72 -9.59 -30.19
N ILE A 766 6.74 -8.76 -29.92
CA ILE A 766 7.92 -8.62 -30.78
C ILE A 766 8.72 -9.93 -30.81
N GLN A 767 8.95 -10.58 -29.66
CA GLN A 767 9.61 -11.88 -29.55
C GLN A 767 8.90 -12.92 -30.41
N ILE A 768 7.58 -13.04 -30.31
CA ILE A 768 6.77 -13.99 -31.08
C ILE A 768 6.77 -13.67 -32.60
N SER A 769 7.00 -12.41 -32.97
CA SER A 769 7.19 -12.06 -34.37
C SER A 769 8.42 -12.71 -35.01
N GLY A 770 9.38 -13.13 -34.19
CA GLY A 770 10.53 -13.99 -34.48
C GLY A 770 11.75 -13.29 -35.08
N ASN A 771 11.64 -12.04 -35.54
CA ASN A 771 12.67 -11.47 -36.42
C ASN A 771 13.42 -10.26 -35.80
N HIS A 772 12.92 -9.69 -34.70
CA HIS A 772 13.49 -8.46 -34.17
C HIS A 772 13.94 -8.62 -32.74
N SER A 773 15.11 -8.04 -32.45
CA SER A 773 15.48 -7.69 -31.08
C SER A 773 14.68 -6.46 -30.62
N PHE A 774 14.60 -6.20 -29.32
CA PHE A 774 14.06 -4.94 -28.84
C PHE A 774 14.78 -4.43 -27.60
N THR A 775 14.66 -3.12 -27.40
CA THR A 775 15.08 -2.40 -26.20
C THR A 775 14.02 -1.39 -25.84
N SER A 776 14.07 -0.81 -24.62
CA SER A 776 13.04 0.13 -24.18
C SER A 776 13.58 1.30 -23.37
N MET A 777 12.81 2.40 -23.33
CA MET A 777 13.14 3.58 -22.54
C MET A 777 11.89 4.37 -22.14
N SER A 778 12.03 5.21 -21.12
CA SER A 778 11.03 6.22 -20.76
C SER A 778 10.88 7.29 -21.85
N GLU A 779 9.72 7.93 -21.94
CA GLU A 779 9.52 9.07 -22.84
C GLU A 779 10.52 10.20 -22.57
N SER A 780 10.84 10.47 -21.30
CA SER A 780 11.78 11.50 -20.90
C SER A 780 13.24 11.21 -21.33
N ALA A 781 13.65 9.95 -21.35
CA ALA A 781 14.92 9.52 -21.90
C ALA A 781 14.92 9.63 -23.44
N PHE A 782 13.82 9.22 -24.09
CA PHE A 782 13.63 9.33 -25.54
C PHE A 782 13.79 10.78 -26.03
N GLN A 783 13.26 11.75 -25.32
CA GLN A 783 13.37 13.16 -25.66
C GLN A 783 14.84 13.63 -25.79
N ARG A 784 15.76 13.04 -25.04
CA ARG A 784 17.20 13.40 -25.03
C ARG A 784 18.02 12.62 -26.05
N MET A 785 17.48 11.55 -26.61
CA MET A 785 18.18 10.71 -27.56
C MET A 785 18.42 11.45 -28.87
N SER A 786 19.61 11.36 -29.47
CA SER A 786 19.93 12.04 -30.74
C SER A 786 19.90 11.12 -31.97
N ASN A 787 20.29 9.85 -31.84
CA ASN A 787 20.41 8.93 -32.97
C ASN A 787 19.28 7.88 -32.97
N LEU A 788 18.21 8.14 -33.72
CA LEU A 788 17.08 7.20 -33.88
C LEU A 788 17.25 6.28 -35.09
N GLY A 789 18.13 6.60 -36.04
CA GLY A 789 18.32 5.82 -37.28
C GLY A 789 18.90 4.42 -37.08
N LYS A 790 19.37 4.08 -35.87
CA LYS A 790 19.84 2.73 -35.54
C LYS A 790 18.69 1.73 -35.34
N TYR A 791 17.45 2.17 -35.17
CA TYR A 791 16.31 1.31 -34.88
C TYR A 791 15.53 0.97 -36.15
N ALA A 792 15.15 -0.29 -36.29
CA ALA A 792 14.32 -0.80 -37.38
C ALA A 792 12.87 -0.28 -37.29
N ALA A 793 12.38 -0.09 -36.09
CA ALA A 793 11.08 0.53 -35.80
C ALA A 793 11.07 1.18 -34.40
N ILE A 794 10.15 2.14 -34.22
CA ILE A 794 9.79 2.67 -32.89
C ILE A 794 8.36 2.25 -32.58
N ASP A 795 8.15 1.70 -31.36
CA ASP A 795 6.84 1.37 -30.81
C ASP A 795 6.55 2.31 -29.63
N MET A 796 5.63 3.24 -29.83
CA MET A 796 5.26 4.29 -28.86
C MET A 796 4.00 3.90 -28.11
N ILE A 797 4.13 3.64 -26.81
CA ILE A 797 3.04 3.27 -25.91
C ILE A 797 2.46 4.52 -25.26
N TYR A 798 1.21 4.84 -25.52
CA TYR A 798 0.51 5.94 -24.86
C TYR A 798 -0.60 5.50 -23.91
N GLY A 799 -0.99 4.22 -23.91
CA GLY A 799 -2.06 3.73 -23.03
C GLY A 799 -3.32 4.59 -23.12
N VAL A 800 -3.79 5.07 -21.98
CA VAL A 800 -4.89 6.05 -21.89
C VAL A 800 -4.39 7.45 -21.47
N GLN A 801 -3.23 7.86 -21.99
CA GLN A 801 -2.62 9.15 -21.71
C GLN A 801 -3.55 10.30 -22.17
N LYS A 802 -3.57 11.41 -21.42
CA LYS A 802 -4.33 12.62 -21.79
C LYS A 802 -3.43 13.80 -22.18
N ALA A 803 -2.25 13.87 -21.59
CA ALA A 803 -1.26 14.91 -21.86
C ALA A 803 -0.14 14.35 -22.73
N PHE A 804 0.09 14.91 -23.89
CA PHE A 804 1.11 14.48 -24.85
C PHE A 804 2.19 15.54 -24.98
N ASN A 805 3.45 15.10 -25.03
CA ASN A 805 4.57 16.01 -25.16
C ASN A 805 4.84 16.34 -26.64
N ARG A 806 4.78 17.64 -26.99
CA ARG A 806 4.98 18.11 -28.38
C ARG A 806 6.38 17.73 -28.89
N GLN A 807 7.42 17.86 -28.06
CA GLN A 807 8.80 17.53 -28.46
C GLN A 807 8.93 16.04 -28.84
N THR A 808 8.26 15.16 -28.11
CA THR A 808 8.23 13.73 -28.45
C THR A 808 7.57 13.50 -29.79
N VAL A 809 6.39 14.10 -30.02
CA VAL A 809 5.62 13.93 -31.25
C VAL A 809 6.36 14.49 -32.47
N ASP A 810 6.95 15.68 -32.37
CA ASP A 810 7.77 16.29 -33.43
C ASP A 810 8.99 15.42 -33.77
N LYS A 811 9.62 14.83 -32.77
CA LYS A 811 10.74 13.90 -32.93
C LYS A 811 10.34 12.58 -33.62
N LEU A 812 9.16 12.04 -33.29
CA LEU A 812 8.61 10.88 -33.99
C LEU A 812 8.31 11.19 -35.47
N GLU A 813 7.75 12.38 -35.78
CA GLU A 813 7.55 12.82 -37.17
C GLU A 813 8.86 12.94 -37.95
N GLN A 814 9.89 13.51 -37.33
CA GLN A 814 11.21 13.61 -37.95
C GLN A 814 11.80 12.22 -38.25
N TYR A 815 11.62 11.27 -37.32
CA TYR A 815 12.06 9.88 -37.52
C TYR A 815 11.35 9.25 -38.75
N VAL A 816 10.06 9.43 -38.86
CA VAL A 816 9.25 8.95 -40.01
C VAL A 816 9.68 9.61 -41.32
N GLN A 817 9.90 10.94 -41.35
CA GLN A 817 10.38 11.68 -42.52
C GLN A 817 11.73 11.18 -43.03
N ASN A 818 12.58 10.65 -42.11
CA ASN A 818 13.86 10.01 -42.40
C ASN A 818 13.71 8.54 -42.82
N GLY A 819 12.48 8.03 -43.06
CA GLY A 819 12.21 6.67 -43.51
C GLY A 819 11.97 5.65 -42.41
N GLY A 820 11.97 6.09 -41.14
CA GLY A 820 11.75 5.22 -40.01
C GLY A 820 10.34 4.62 -39.92
N LYS A 821 10.20 3.43 -39.40
CA LYS A 821 8.92 2.74 -39.15
C LYS A 821 8.40 3.06 -37.76
N LEU A 822 7.13 3.44 -37.66
CA LEU A 822 6.53 3.90 -36.40
C LEU A 822 5.21 3.17 -36.12
N ILE A 823 5.08 2.66 -34.90
CA ILE A 823 3.84 2.13 -34.32
C ILE A 823 3.45 3.07 -33.18
N ILE A 824 2.21 3.53 -33.14
CA ILE A 824 1.65 4.32 -32.05
C ILE A 824 0.36 3.66 -31.61
N SER A 825 0.22 3.36 -30.31
CA SER A 825 -0.99 2.81 -29.74
C SER A 825 -1.43 3.58 -28.50
N GLY A 826 -2.74 3.84 -28.36
CA GLY A 826 -3.31 4.51 -27.20
C GLY A 826 -4.72 5.04 -27.43
N GLY A 827 -5.37 5.39 -26.33
CA GLY A 827 -6.64 6.11 -26.31
C GLY A 827 -6.44 7.61 -26.04
N ASN A 828 -7.49 8.42 -26.24
CA ASN A 828 -7.51 9.87 -26.07
C ASN A 828 -6.57 10.67 -27.00
N MET A 829 -5.89 10.03 -27.94
CA MET A 829 -4.97 10.68 -28.87
C MET A 829 -5.71 11.63 -29.85
N MET A 830 -6.89 11.22 -30.31
CA MET A 830 -7.70 12.00 -31.22
C MET A 830 -8.39 13.21 -30.56
N LYS A 831 -8.40 13.25 -29.23
CA LYS A 831 -8.81 14.45 -28.45
C LYS A 831 -7.70 15.48 -28.36
N SER A 832 -6.45 15.11 -28.60
CA SER A 832 -5.28 15.98 -28.51
C SER A 832 -4.99 16.71 -29.84
N GLN A 833 -4.85 18.03 -29.78
CA GLN A 833 -4.38 18.84 -30.89
C GLN A 833 -2.90 18.58 -31.28
N ILE A 834 -2.15 17.90 -30.43
CA ILE A 834 -0.73 17.58 -30.67
C ILE A 834 -0.61 16.38 -31.61
N ILE A 835 -1.52 15.40 -31.53
CA ILE A 835 -1.47 14.16 -32.34
C ILE A 835 -2.47 14.17 -33.47
N ARG A 836 -3.68 14.68 -33.24
CA ARG A 836 -4.74 14.74 -34.25
C ARG A 836 -4.29 15.49 -35.51
N GLY A 837 -4.60 14.94 -36.70
CA GLY A 837 -4.17 15.46 -37.98
C GLY A 837 -2.74 15.09 -38.38
N ARG A 838 -2.07 14.25 -37.55
CA ARG A 838 -0.73 13.73 -37.85
C ARG A 838 -0.79 12.21 -38.06
N PHE A 839 0.30 11.62 -38.48
CA PHE A 839 0.47 10.17 -38.60
C PHE A 839 -0.60 9.46 -39.47
N GLY A 840 -1.13 10.17 -40.49
CA GLY A 840 -2.15 9.63 -41.40
C GLY A 840 -3.60 9.81 -40.92
N SER A 841 -3.82 10.35 -39.72
CA SER A 841 -5.16 10.68 -39.20
C SER A 841 -5.65 12.04 -39.74
N ASN A 842 -6.97 12.18 -39.90
CA ASN A 842 -7.62 13.44 -40.22
C ASN A 842 -7.69 14.36 -38.97
N ASN A 843 -7.81 15.68 -39.22
CA ASN A 843 -7.95 16.69 -38.16
C ASN A 843 -9.37 16.80 -37.59
N SER A 844 -10.35 16.02 -38.12
CA SER A 844 -11.72 15.99 -37.60
C SER A 844 -11.83 15.18 -36.30
N VAL A 845 -12.67 15.63 -35.37
CA VAL A 845 -13.09 14.91 -34.19
C VAL A 845 -14.43 14.28 -34.49
N GLN A 846 -14.54 12.97 -34.45
CA GLN A 846 -15.84 12.33 -34.43
C GLN A 846 -16.43 12.51 -33.02
N SER A 847 -17.52 13.27 -32.92
CA SER A 847 -18.15 13.61 -31.64
C SER A 847 -18.95 12.46 -31.05
N ASP A 848 -19.18 11.40 -31.85
CA ASP A 848 -20.07 10.32 -31.45
C ASP A 848 -19.27 9.22 -30.71
N SER A 849 -19.76 8.89 -29.53
CA SER A 849 -19.37 7.67 -28.83
C SER A 849 -19.54 6.48 -29.80
N LEU A 850 -18.66 5.49 -29.69
CA LEU A 850 -18.75 4.22 -30.44
C LEU A 850 -20.09 3.47 -30.20
N GLY A 851 -20.99 4.07 -29.42
CA GLY A 851 -22.27 3.48 -29.05
C GLY A 851 -22.07 2.16 -28.28
N ALA A 852 -22.90 1.18 -28.55
CA ALA A 852 -22.81 -0.15 -27.93
C ALA A 852 -21.74 -1.05 -28.55
N SER A 853 -21.02 -0.61 -29.62
CA SER A 853 -20.04 -1.44 -30.30
C SER A 853 -18.78 -1.62 -29.44
N ARG A 854 -18.62 -2.78 -28.83
CA ARG A 854 -17.47 -3.13 -27.96
C ARG A 854 -16.42 -3.96 -28.67
N GLU A 855 -16.79 -4.58 -29.78
CA GLU A 855 -15.98 -5.53 -30.54
C GLU A 855 -15.02 -4.79 -31.49
N LEU A 856 -13.85 -5.36 -31.68
CA LEU A 856 -12.87 -4.93 -32.69
C LEU A 856 -12.58 -6.09 -33.65
N TYR A 857 -12.18 -5.72 -34.87
CA TYR A 857 -11.89 -6.68 -35.94
C TYR A 857 -10.58 -6.32 -36.64
N VAL A 858 -9.70 -7.30 -36.77
CA VAL A 858 -8.52 -7.27 -37.64
C VAL A 858 -8.68 -8.39 -38.66
N ASP A 859 -8.67 -8.07 -39.95
CA ASP A 859 -9.15 -8.97 -41.01
C ASP A 859 -10.54 -9.50 -40.63
N ASN A 860 -10.71 -10.80 -40.50
CA ASN A 860 -11.96 -11.44 -40.06
C ASN A 860 -11.93 -11.92 -38.59
N HIS A 861 -10.90 -11.55 -37.82
CA HIS A 861 -10.76 -11.97 -36.43
C HIS A 861 -11.35 -10.93 -35.50
N ARG A 862 -12.33 -11.36 -34.71
CA ARG A 862 -12.93 -10.56 -33.62
C ARG A 862 -12.06 -10.60 -32.38
N PHE A 863 -11.94 -9.48 -31.67
CA PHE A 863 -11.32 -9.38 -30.36
C PHE A 863 -11.92 -8.27 -29.50
N ASP A 864 -11.64 -8.32 -28.20
CA ASP A 864 -12.08 -7.34 -27.21
C ASP A 864 -10.88 -6.72 -26.51
N ILE A 865 -11.09 -5.50 -25.97
CA ILE A 865 -10.15 -4.81 -25.07
C ILE A 865 -10.78 -4.63 -23.69
N TYR A 866 -9.96 -4.38 -22.67
CA TYR A 866 -10.43 -4.08 -21.31
C TYR A 866 -11.07 -2.68 -21.25
N ARG A 867 -12.37 -2.60 -21.51
CA ARG A 867 -13.12 -1.32 -21.49
C ARG A 867 -13.67 -0.99 -20.12
N ASP A 868 -14.06 -1.98 -19.35
CA ASP A 868 -14.64 -1.82 -18.02
C ASP A 868 -13.56 -1.97 -16.92
N MET A 869 -13.85 -1.45 -15.73
CA MET A 869 -12.99 -1.63 -14.56
C MET A 869 -12.85 -3.12 -14.22
N ASN A 870 -11.62 -3.62 -14.11
CA ASN A 870 -11.28 -5.02 -13.89
C ASN A 870 -9.94 -5.15 -13.13
N ASP A 871 -9.56 -6.36 -12.73
CA ASP A 871 -8.37 -6.67 -11.95
C ASP A 871 -7.15 -7.12 -12.78
N GLU A 872 -7.24 -7.10 -14.10
CA GLU A 872 -6.16 -7.55 -15.01
C GLU A 872 -5.41 -6.41 -15.69
N SER A 873 -6.14 -5.39 -16.14
CA SER A 873 -5.56 -4.24 -16.85
C SER A 873 -6.33 -2.96 -16.51
N TYR A 874 -5.70 -1.82 -16.69
CA TYR A 874 -6.42 -0.55 -16.64
C TYR A 874 -7.54 -0.50 -17.70
N SER A 875 -8.60 0.24 -17.41
CA SER A 875 -9.75 0.33 -18.30
C SER A 875 -9.57 1.36 -19.42
N VAL A 876 -10.12 1.03 -20.59
CA VAL A 876 -10.14 1.89 -21.78
C VAL A 876 -11.61 2.17 -22.16
N PRO A 877 -12.35 2.97 -21.37
CA PRO A 877 -13.79 3.13 -21.56
C PRO A 877 -14.14 3.77 -22.91
N ASN A 878 -13.31 4.68 -23.39
CA ASN A 878 -13.53 5.47 -24.60
C ASN A 878 -12.30 5.44 -25.51
N PRO A 879 -12.06 4.32 -26.26
CA PRO A 879 -11.03 4.28 -27.28
C PRO A 879 -11.36 5.22 -28.44
N ASP A 880 -10.35 5.65 -29.20
CA ASP A 880 -10.49 6.63 -30.27
C ASP A 880 -10.97 6.00 -31.58
N VAL A 881 -11.79 6.74 -32.35
CA VAL A 881 -12.01 6.49 -33.79
C VAL A 881 -10.95 7.27 -34.54
N VAL A 882 -10.16 6.59 -35.37
CA VAL A 882 -9.05 7.18 -36.14
C VAL A 882 -9.48 7.36 -37.59
N ILE A 883 -9.99 8.54 -37.93
CA ILE A 883 -10.43 8.84 -39.29
C ILE A 883 -9.21 8.95 -40.20
N PRO A 884 -9.11 8.14 -41.28
CA PRO A 884 -7.96 8.14 -42.18
C PRO A 884 -7.93 9.39 -43.11
N THR A 885 -6.72 9.81 -43.49
CA THR A 885 -6.51 10.73 -44.63
C THR A 885 -6.37 9.91 -45.93
N ASP A 886 -6.40 10.60 -47.08
CA ASP A 886 -6.15 9.96 -48.39
C ASP A 886 -4.83 9.20 -48.40
N GLY A 887 -4.86 7.98 -48.93
CA GLY A 887 -3.72 7.09 -48.98
C GLY A 887 -3.43 6.33 -47.71
N SER A 888 -4.32 6.43 -46.69
CA SER A 888 -4.25 5.61 -45.49
C SER A 888 -5.11 4.35 -45.62
N GLU A 889 -4.59 3.21 -45.23
CA GLU A 889 -5.27 1.90 -45.12
C GLU A 889 -5.90 1.77 -43.73
N VAL A 890 -7.08 1.16 -43.63
CA VAL A 890 -7.70 0.80 -42.33
C VAL A 890 -7.32 -0.62 -41.97
N LEU A 891 -6.54 -0.78 -40.91
CA LEU A 891 -6.06 -2.05 -40.40
C LEU A 891 -7.04 -2.74 -39.42
N VAL A 892 -7.69 -1.92 -38.57
CA VAL A 892 -8.58 -2.42 -37.50
C VAL A 892 -9.88 -1.62 -37.55
N ARG A 893 -11.02 -2.29 -37.35
CA ARG A 893 -12.34 -1.64 -37.29
C ARG A 893 -13.08 -2.04 -36.01
N TYR A 894 -13.93 -1.14 -35.55
CA TYR A 894 -14.94 -1.47 -34.54
C TYR A 894 -16.11 -2.21 -35.20
N GLY A 895 -16.92 -2.91 -34.42
CA GLY A 895 -18.06 -3.68 -34.89
C GLY A 895 -19.12 -2.87 -35.64
N ASN A 896 -19.17 -1.53 -35.45
CA ASN A 896 -20.01 -0.61 -36.22
C ASN A 896 -19.35 -0.15 -37.56
N GLY A 897 -18.18 -0.70 -37.92
CA GLY A 897 -17.43 -0.36 -39.11
C GLY A 897 -16.49 0.85 -39.00
N SER A 898 -16.52 1.60 -37.90
CA SER A 898 -15.65 2.77 -37.71
C SER A 898 -14.16 2.36 -37.64
N PRO A 899 -13.22 3.18 -38.15
CA PRO A 899 -11.79 2.85 -38.10
C PRO A 899 -11.25 2.96 -36.68
N ALA A 900 -10.64 1.87 -36.17
CA ALA A 900 -9.96 1.79 -34.89
C ALA A 900 -8.44 1.89 -35.04
N GLY A 901 -7.91 1.53 -36.22
CA GLY A 901 -6.47 1.60 -36.50
C GLY A 901 -6.21 1.75 -38.00
N ILE A 902 -5.19 2.54 -38.31
CA ILE A 902 -4.84 2.89 -39.70
C ILE A 902 -3.34 2.71 -39.97
N ARG A 903 -2.96 2.55 -41.24
CA ARG A 903 -1.57 2.61 -41.71
C ARG A 903 -1.44 3.63 -42.85
N LYS A 904 -0.40 4.46 -42.81
CA LYS A 904 0.00 5.34 -43.90
C LYS A 904 1.53 5.25 -44.08
N GLY A 905 1.94 4.64 -45.21
CA GLY A 905 3.36 4.37 -45.42
C GLY A 905 3.97 3.51 -44.29
N ASN A 906 4.99 4.04 -43.66
CA ASN A 906 5.70 3.35 -42.54
C ASN A 906 5.07 3.61 -41.16
N VAL A 907 3.92 4.32 -41.09
CA VAL A 907 3.31 4.62 -39.79
C VAL A 907 2.03 3.83 -39.61
N SER A 908 1.90 3.18 -38.45
CA SER A 908 0.66 2.56 -37.95
C SER A 908 0.19 3.31 -36.70
N LEU A 909 -1.08 3.75 -36.69
CA LEU A 909 -1.71 4.49 -35.60
C LEU A 909 -2.98 3.75 -35.14
N LEU A 910 -2.99 3.31 -33.88
CA LEU A 910 -4.10 2.57 -33.25
C LEU A 910 -4.78 3.44 -32.21
N GLY A 911 -6.10 3.63 -32.32
CA GLY A 911 -6.93 4.41 -31.39
C GLY A 911 -7.25 3.70 -30.08
N PHE A 912 -6.55 2.63 -29.79
CA PHE A 912 -6.63 1.86 -28.55
C PHE A 912 -5.24 1.31 -28.18
N PRO A 913 -4.97 1.09 -26.87
CA PRO A 913 -3.71 0.51 -26.42
C PRO A 913 -3.60 -0.97 -26.81
N LEU A 914 -2.47 -1.40 -27.35
CA LEU A 914 -2.20 -2.80 -27.70
C LEU A 914 -2.21 -3.70 -26.46
N GLU A 915 -1.66 -3.22 -25.34
CA GLU A 915 -1.60 -3.94 -24.08
C GLU A 915 -2.97 -4.15 -23.43
N SER A 916 -4.01 -3.43 -23.89
CA SER A 916 -5.39 -3.59 -23.41
C SER A 916 -6.17 -4.71 -24.14
N ILE A 917 -5.59 -5.35 -25.15
CA ILE A 917 -6.22 -6.48 -25.86
C ILE A 917 -6.28 -7.69 -24.92
N LYS A 918 -7.50 -8.26 -24.74
CA LYS A 918 -7.72 -9.37 -23.82
C LYS A 918 -7.06 -10.67 -24.28
N ASP A 919 -7.18 -10.96 -25.58
CA ASP A 919 -6.59 -12.16 -26.19
C ASP A 919 -5.11 -11.90 -26.53
N GLU A 920 -4.24 -12.60 -25.80
CA GLU A 920 -2.80 -12.49 -25.98
C GLU A 920 -2.35 -12.93 -27.39
N SER A 921 -2.98 -13.96 -27.99
CA SER A 921 -2.66 -14.45 -29.32
C SER A 921 -2.98 -13.42 -30.38
N VAL A 922 -4.14 -12.74 -30.24
CA VAL A 922 -4.55 -11.66 -31.15
C VAL A 922 -3.62 -10.45 -30.99
N ARG A 923 -3.28 -10.06 -29.75
CA ARG A 923 -2.33 -8.98 -29.49
C ARG A 923 -0.99 -9.24 -30.16
N ASN A 924 -0.44 -10.45 -29.99
CA ASN A 924 0.85 -10.86 -30.56
C ASN A 924 0.78 -10.93 -32.10
N GLY A 925 -0.32 -11.45 -32.65
CA GLY A 925 -0.59 -11.48 -34.11
C GLY A 925 -0.68 -10.08 -34.70
N LEU A 926 -1.31 -9.14 -33.99
CA LEU A 926 -1.41 -7.74 -34.41
C LEU A 926 -0.04 -7.04 -34.39
N ILE A 927 0.75 -7.20 -33.33
CA ILE A 927 2.13 -6.67 -33.25
C ILE A 927 2.99 -7.22 -34.41
N ARG A 928 2.87 -8.51 -34.69
CA ARG A 928 3.55 -9.15 -35.84
C ARG A 928 3.13 -8.53 -37.17
N MET A 929 1.82 -8.27 -37.39
CA MET A 929 1.31 -7.59 -38.59
C MET A 929 1.87 -6.17 -38.73
N LEU A 930 1.94 -5.44 -37.62
CA LEU A 930 2.45 -4.07 -37.60
C LEU A 930 3.94 -4.04 -37.96
N LEU A 931 4.72 -5.05 -37.59
CA LEU A 931 6.15 -5.15 -37.88
C LEU A 931 6.43 -5.77 -39.25
N ASN A 932 5.74 -6.87 -39.62
CA ASN A 932 6.10 -7.73 -40.75
C ASN A 932 5.10 -7.65 -41.94
N GLY A 933 3.94 -7.01 -41.76
CA GLY A 933 2.96 -6.73 -42.83
C GLY A 933 1.76 -7.67 -42.89
N ASN A 934 1.83 -8.89 -42.40
CA ASN A 934 0.74 -9.87 -42.49
C ASN A 934 0.22 -10.28 -41.09
N PHE A 935 -1.12 -10.23 -40.90
CA PHE A 935 -1.76 -10.78 -39.71
C PHE A 935 -1.77 -12.31 -39.75
N SER A 936 -1.33 -12.94 -38.69
CA SER A 936 -1.52 -14.37 -38.46
C SER A 936 -1.46 -14.65 -36.95
N LEU A 937 -2.37 -15.47 -36.47
CA LEU A 937 -2.28 -15.94 -35.09
C LEU A 937 -1.01 -16.80 -34.93
N PRO A 938 -0.23 -16.63 -33.87
CA PRO A 938 0.86 -17.54 -33.54
C PRO A 938 0.30 -18.97 -33.41
N ALA A 939 1.06 -19.99 -33.86
CA ALA A 939 0.71 -21.34 -33.55
C ALA A 939 0.61 -21.52 -32.03
N VAL A 940 -0.48 -22.09 -31.55
CA VAL A 940 -0.64 -22.43 -30.14
C VAL A 940 0.44 -23.47 -29.80
N VAL A 941 1.52 -23.01 -29.18
CA VAL A 941 2.46 -23.92 -28.53
C VAL A 941 1.75 -24.36 -27.27
N GLY A 942 1.10 -25.50 -27.29
CA GLY A 942 0.56 -26.13 -26.10
C GLY A 942 1.66 -26.21 -25.04
N PRO A 943 1.30 -26.16 -23.74
CA PRO A 943 2.28 -26.33 -22.68
C PRO A 943 3.09 -27.58 -22.98
N ALA A 944 4.41 -27.45 -23.06
CA ALA A 944 5.30 -28.59 -23.19
C ALA A 944 4.95 -29.55 -22.03
N ILE A 945 4.43 -30.73 -22.35
CA ILE A 945 4.27 -31.78 -21.37
C ILE A 945 5.71 -32.13 -20.96
N VAL A 946 6.15 -31.56 -19.86
CA VAL A 946 7.38 -32.00 -19.22
C VAL A 946 7.02 -33.34 -18.58
N GLU A 947 7.32 -34.42 -19.30
CA GLU A 947 7.34 -35.73 -18.67
C GLU A 947 8.31 -35.64 -17.48
N PRO A 948 7.95 -36.17 -16.31
CA PRO A 948 8.85 -36.20 -15.18
C PRO A 948 10.07 -37.06 -15.59
N ILE A 949 11.24 -36.42 -15.57
CA ILE A 949 12.51 -37.15 -15.69
C ILE A 949 12.64 -37.97 -14.40
N VAL A 950 12.20 -39.22 -14.48
CA VAL A 950 12.55 -40.24 -13.49
C VAL A 950 14.00 -40.62 -13.79
N ASP A 951 14.92 -40.09 -13.03
CA ASP A 951 16.33 -40.52 -13.09
C ASP A 951 16.44 -41.96 -12.60
N LYS A 952 16.49 -42.89 -13.58
CA LYS A 952 16.75 -44.32 -13.39
C LYS A 952 18.25 -44.56 -13.32
N SER A 953 18.94 -44.01 -12.37
CA SER A 953 20.32 -44.40 -12.09
C SER A 953 20.54 -44.51 -10.58
N SER A 954 20.08 -45.62 -9.98
CA SER A 954 20.69 -46.32 -8.87
C SER A 954 19.69 -47.25 -8.16
N VAL A 955 19.37 -48.40 -8.79
CA VAL A 955 19.02 -49.58 -7.99
C VAL A 955 19.67 -50.76 -8.69
N ASN A 956 20.67 -51.31 -8.07
CA ASN A 956 21.27 -52.59 -8.41
C ASN A 956 20.28 -53.73 -8.14
N ASP A 957 20.23 -54.61 -9.11
CA ASP A 957 19.64 -55.94 -9.05
C ASP A 957 20.10 -56.73 -7.82
N GLU A 958 19.15 -57.19 -7.03
CA GLU A 958 19.24 -58.51 -6.42
C GLU A 958 17.87 -59.21 -6.50
N SER A 959 17.87 -60.24 -7.35
CA SER A 959 16.81 -61.20 -7.60
C SER A 959 16.40 -61.97 -6.36
N LEU A 960 15.11 -62.10 -6.07
CA LEU A 960 14.52 -63.24 -5.39
C LEU A 960 13.22 -63.62 -6.09
N ASP A 961 13.35 -64.79 -6.72
CA ASP A 961 12.35 -65.66 -7.31
C ASP A 961 11.40 -66.22 -6.25
N VAL A 962 10.10 -66.06 -6.39
CA VAL A 962 9.11 -67.02 -5.86
C VAL A 962 7.91 -67.07 -6.80
N SER A 963 7.80 -68.14 -7.46
CA SER A 963 6.67 -68.63 -8.19
C SER A 963 5.48 -69.09 -7.31
N ASP A 964 4.29 -69.10 -7.93
CA ASP A 964 3.09 -69.88 -7.69
C ASP A 964 2.04 -69.37 -6.69
N LEU A 965 0.88 -69.01 -7.24
CA LEU A 965 -0.37 -69.79 -7.21
C LEU A 965 -1.55 -68.96 -7.72
N SER A 966 -1.98 -69.37 -8.85
CA SER A 966 -3.26 -69.71 -9.49
C SER A 966 -4.60 -69.26 -8.85
N ASP A 967 -5.42 -68.68 -9.72
CA ASP A 967 -6.84 -68.95 -10.04
C ASP A 967 -7.90 -68.79 -8.93
N ASP A 968 -8.86 -67.94 -9.15
CA ASP A 968 -10.19 -68.35 -9.68
C ASP A 968 -11.14 -67.15 -9.91
N SER A 969 -11.70 -67.17 -11.08
CA SER A 969 -12.90 -66.61 -11.68
C SER A 969 -14.11 -66.35 -10.79
N ASP A 970 -14.89 -65.25 -11.06
CA ASP A 970 -16.19 -65.33 -11.77
C ASP A 970 -16.85 -63.89 -11.80
N SER A 971 -17.02 -63.41 -12.91
CA SER A 971 -18.16 -63.05 -13.78
C SER A 971 -19.38 -62.34 -13.18
N HIS A 972 -19.59 -61.12 -13.70
CA HIS A 972 -20.78 -60.53 -14.36
C HIS A 972 -22.07 -60.23 -13.59
N PRO A 973 -22.99 -59.42 -14.23
CA PRO A 973 -22.96 -57.99 -14.54
C PRO A 973 -24.34 -57.30 -14.30
N LEU A 974 -24.45 -56.02 -14.77
CA LEU A 974 -25.69 -55.31 -15.22
C LEU A 974 -26.60 -54.77 -14.11
N GLU A 975 -27.22 -53.64 -14.17
CA GLU A 975 -27.84 -52.76 -15.16
C GLU A 975 -28.26 -51.43 -14.51
N SER A 976 -28.12 -50.37 -15.19
CA SER A 976 -29.06 -49.40 -15.77
C SER A 976 -29.74 -48.37 -14.85
N GLU A 977 -29.60 -47.14 -15.33
CA GLU A 977 -30.42 -45.93 -15.08
C GLU A 977 -31.96 -46.17 -15.27
N PRO A 978 -32.82 -45.27 -14.81
CA PRO A 978 -33.09 -44.08 -15.65
C PRO A 978 -33.47 -42.78 -14.87
N GLN A 979 -33.36 -41.73 -15.67
CA GLN A 979 -33.93 -40.36 -15.58
C GLN A 979 -35.39 -40.24 -15.14
N GLU A 980 -35.72 -39.06 -14.65
CA GLU A 980 -36.77 -38.08 -15.01
C GLU A 980 -37.14 -37.22 -13.78
N SER A 981 -36.97 -35.93 -13.84
CA SER A 981 -37.71 -34.79 -14.41
C SER A 981 -38.90 -34.31 -13.56
N GLU A 982 -39.02 -32.98 -13.55
CA GLU A 982 -40.17 -32.07 -13.31
C GLU A 982 -40.19 -31.39 -11.94
N SER A 983 -39.88 -30.09 -11.85
CA SER A 983 -40.57 -28.85 -12.25
C SER A 983 -41.65 -28.35 -11.29
N ARG A 984 -41.62 -27.01 -11.08
CA ARG A 984 -42.68 -26.06 -10.57
C ARG A 984 -42.56 -25.70 -9.08
N THR A 985 -42.78 -24.47 -8.66
CA THR A 985 -43.17 -23.17 -9.24
C THR A 985 -43.05 -22.12 -8.12
N ILE A 986 -42.58 -20.94 -8.47
CA ILE A 986 -42.79 -19.57 -7.97
C ILE A 986 -43.90 -19.39 -6.93
N ILE A 987 -43.68 -18.56 -5.90
CA ILE A 987 -44.51 -17.41 -5.50
C ILE A 987 -43.67 -16.49 -4.56
N GLU A 988 -43.48 -15.24 -4.99
CA GLU A 988 -43.29 -14.05 -4.16
C GLU A 988 -44.59 -13.68 -3.43
N PRO A 989 -44.62 -12.80 -2.44
CA PRO A 989 -44.12 -11.42 -2.55
C PRO A 989 -43.02 -11.02 -1.58
#